data_cdbe55d440719dfb70326eed4be78ad7
#
_entry.id   cdbe55d440719dfb70326eed4be78ad7
#
_cell.length_a   1.000
_cell.length_b   1.000
_cell.length_c   1.000
_cell.angle_alpha   90.00
_cell.angle_beta   90.00
_cell.angle_gamma   90.00
#
_symmetry.space_group_name_H-M   'P 1'
#
loop_
_entity.id
_entity.type
_entity.pdbx_description
1 polymer ?
#
loop_
_entity_poly.entity_id
_entity_poly.type
_entity_poly.pdbx_seq_one_letter_code
_entity_poly.pdbx_strand_id
1 'polypeptide(L)'
;MTFASSKMSLYTFVEVFLFKYLSDINVLKDKNSFSYIYSLYSVDESTRLTNADILGAYLEGPRAQMKMLFPDGEDGTTIVNGQIFHVKKGVDGHYIEEDAHAMCFKNIMDEFYSYEKENGKFINISKDFKSKLFETFMKNSDDKSDMGQFFTPLKIVREMVNMVTISNGMKICDPASGVGKFLLEAAANVPFEMKNGQINSGVELYGFEKQMSGKDDITTILAKANMLIYFSKLFKDNSNISEVQLLAKNLLNKTFASSKTALGTLGHLEENKYDLILANPPYYQDSTISKLAAATGYYKAKGNGVEALFLEWIVRSLKYGGTANIVLPDGIFTNLGNTELKKFILRNCFIESIISLPINSFFNTPKKTYILTLRKKSEDEIDNNINQTSKIFCYICKSIGETLDTYRFDTPDDNDLHEAVNKYNSYKNLPDKNNIQEPFKSWFENDGKLKLIPILSLPATDSWNIDSFWSDDEKIQLGFKKADETMTVDEFKSSVDELIRELNDLKEAVSIECSTTDYKDFLISDLYTPKNGSSTYTKEWCQEHQGDIPLYSGNTFGAFDHIDVADYDGEYITWAKDGLAGYTMYHNGKFSLTGHRGILIPKGDHSNIDVQYMRLMIEPIFRRNIKGRLGINGKNEYTTLNSAMIKAIKEKIQIPIKADGSFDLDKQKDLAQKFATIEGIKENIRNQIEALTNIVVI
;
A
#
# COMPACT_ATOMS: atom_id res chain seq x y z
N MET A 1 7.34 18.23 10.59
CA MET A 1 8.39 17.50 11.36
C MET A 1 9.66 17.48 10.52
N THR A 2 10.68 18.18 10.93
CA THR A 2 11.98 18.21 10.23
C THR A 2 12.97 17.23 10.87
N PHE A 3 12.61 15.94 10.93
CA PHE A 3 13.61 14.91 11.12
C PHE A 3 14.18 14.49 9.76
N ALA A 4 15.48 14.31 9.71
CA ALA A 4 16.23 14.09 8.47
C ALA A 4 15.88 12.79 7.70
N SER A 5 14.95 11.95 8.19
CA SER A 5 14.40 10.81 7.46
C SER A 5 13.01 10.40 7.99
N SER A 6 12.15 9.92 7.11
CA SER A 6 10.83 9.36 7.43
C SER A 6 10.90 8.20 8.45
N LYS A 7 12.01 7.48 8.45
CA LYS A 7 12.31 6.37 9.36
C LYS A 7 12.46 6.80 10.82
N MET A 8 13.15 7.91 11.06
CA MET A 8 13.30 8.49 12.41
C MET A 8 11.94 8.94 12.96
N SER A 9 11.08 9.48 12.11
CA SER A 9 9.71 9.88 12.50
C SER A 9 8.88 8.68 12.96
N LEU A 10 9.02 7.52 12.31
CA LEU A 10 8.30 6.31 12.69
C LEU A 10 8.76 5.78 14.06
N TYR A 11 10.06 5.71 14.31
CA TYR A 11 10.58 5.30 15.63
C TYR A 11 10.07 6.21 16.74
N THR A 12 10.10 7.52 16.49
CA THR A 12 9.60 8.54 17.41
C THR A 12 8.14 8.30 17.77
N PHE A 13 7.33 8.11 16.76
CA PHE A 13 5.90 7.84 16.95
C PHE A 13 5.67 6.55 17.74
N VAL A 14 6.32 5.44 17.35
CA VAL A 14 6.16 4.13 18.01
C VAL A 14 6.54 4.22 19.50
N GLU A 15 7.62 4.90 19.84
CA GLU A 15 8.06 5.05 21.23
C GLU A 15 7.03 5.79 22.07
N VAL A 16 6.55 6.97 21.61
CA VAL A 16 5.57 7.77 22.36
C VAL A 16 4.19 7.09 22.39
N PHE A 17 3.80 6.41 21.29
CA PHE A 17 2.60 5.60 21.26
C PHE A 17 2.62 4.50 22.30
N LEU A 18 3.73 3.75 22.41
CA LEU A 18 3.87 2.70 23.42
C LEU A 18 3.91 3.26 24.84
N PHE A 19 4.56 4.40 25.05
CA PHE A 19 4.52 5.10 26.33
C PHE A 19 3.07 5.41 26.77
N LYS A 20 2.29 6.03 25.86
CA LYS A 20 0.87 6.32 26.11
C LYS A 20 0.08 5.03 26.35
N TYR A 21 0.26 4.02 25.51
CA TYR A 21 -0.45 2.77 25.59
C TYR A 21 -0.18 2.00 26.89
N LEU A 22 1.10 1.89 27.29
CA LEU A 22 1.51 1.24 28.55
C LEU A 22 1.00 2.00 29.78
N SER A 23 0.90 3.32 29.70
CA SER A 23 0.25 4.12 30.74
C SER A 23 -1.26 3.82 30.81
N ASP A 24 -1.95 3.74 29.68
CA ASP A 24 -3.38 3.49 29.62
C ASP A 24 -3.79 2.10 30.15
N ILE A 25 -2.91 1.11 30.01
CA ILE A 25 -3.11 -0.24 30.56
C ILE A 25 -2.53 -0.40 31.98
N ASN A 26 -2.14 0.67 32.64
CA ASN A 26 -1.60 0.71 33.98
C ASN A 26 -0.34 -0.15 34.22
N VAL A 27 0.53 -0.26 33.24
CA VAL A 27 1.88 -0.82 33.38
C VAL A 27 2.84 0.26 33.86
N LEU A 28 2.72 1.48 33.28
CA LEU A 28 3.41 2.67 33.76
C LEU A 28 2.46 3.48 34.67
N LYS A 29 2.88 3.74 35.90
CA LYS A 29 2.06 4.37 36.96
C LYS A 29 2.78 5.59 37.58
N ASP A 30 2.02 6.32 38.35
CA ASP A 30 2.49 7.46 39.15
C ASP A 30 3.33 8.44 38.31
N LYS A 31 4.52 8.78 38.73
CA LYS A 31 5.43 9.71 38.05
C LYS A 31 5.87 9.24 36.66
N ASN A 32 5.66 7.95 36.32
CA ASN A 32 5.99 7.39 35.03
C ASN A 32 4.77 7.26 34.11
N SER A 33 3.59 7.77 34.52
CA SER A 33 2.40 7.77 33.66
C SER A 33 2.41 8.91 32.64
N PHE A 34 1.68 8.70 31.53
CA PHE A 34 1.47 9.74 30.52
C PHE A 34 0.82 10.99 31.11
N SER A 35 -0.21 10.82 31.92
CA SER A 35 -0.92 11.92 32.56
C SER A 35 -0.05 12.75 33.48
N TYR A 36 0.88 12.11 34.23
CA TYR A 36 1.82 12.84 35.06
C TYR A 36 2.81 13.66 34.20
N ILE A 37 3.47 13.06 33.23
CA ILE A 37 4.43 13.78 32.37
C ILE A 37 3.73 14.92 31.62
N TYR A 38 2.52 14.70 31.13
CA TYR A 38 1.74 15.75 30.45
C TYR A 38 1.36 16.89 31.41
N SER A 39 1.03 16.58 32.66
CA SER A 39 0.66 17.60 33.67
C SER A 39 1.81 18.59 33.97
N LEU A 40 3.06 18.20 33.71
CA LEU A 40 4.23 19.09 33.91
C LEU A 40 4.21 20.29 32.95
N TYR A 41 3.50 20.23 31.83
CA TYR A 41 3.31 21.37 30.92
C TYR A 41 2.32 22.43 31.46
N SER A 42 1.52 22.08 32.48
CA SER A 42 0.44 22.93 33.02
C SER A 42 0.76 23.55 34.39
N VAL A 43 2.04 23.49 34.86
CA VAL A 43 2.46 24.03 36.14
C VAL A 43 2.61 25.55 36.04
N ASP A 44 2.31 26.26 37.17
CA ASP A 44 2.29 27.71 37.33
C ASP A 44 3.57 28.39 36.82
N GLU A 45 3.45 29.59 36.22
CA GLU A 45 4.58 30.33 35.56
C GLU A 45 5.81 30.48 36.41
N SER A 46 5.68 30.51 37.74
CA SER A 46 6.81 30.69 38.69
C SER A 46 7.71 29.44 38.88
N THR A 47 7.18 28.25 38.50
CA THR A 47 7.85 26.94 38.64
C THR A 47 7.85 26.15 37.31
N ARG A 48 7.62 26.84 36.20
CA ARG A 48 7.45 26.24 34.90
C ARG A 48 8.75 25.58 34.43
N LEU A 49 8.67 24.26 34.22
CA LEU A 49 9.72 23.50 33.57
C LEU A 49 9.77 23.84 32.09
N THR A 50 10.98 23.83 31.50
CA THR A 50 11.12 23.95 30.06
C THR A 50 10.66 22.69 29.35
N ASN A 51 10.39 22.76 28.05
CA ASN A 51 10.09 21.57 27.26
C ASN A 51 11.21 20.52 27.31
N ALA A 52 12.48 21.01 27.41
CA ALA A 52 13.65 20.14 27.54
C ALA A 52 13.72 19.46 28.92
N ASP A 53 13.34 20.14 30.01
CA ASP A 53 13.25 19.54 31.34
C ASP A 53 12.20 18.46 31.41
N ILE A 54 11.02 18.68 30.77
CA ILE A 54 9.94 17.69 30.71
C ILE A 54 10.35 16.48 29.86
N LEU A 55 10.99 16.70 28.71
CA LEU A 55 11.58 15.60 27.95
C LEU A 55 12.63 14.85 28.78
N GLY A 56 13.49 15.55 29.53
CA GLY A 56 14.44 14.94 30.46
C GLY A 56 13.74 14.05 31.50
N ALA A 57 12.64 14.53 32.09
CA ALA A 57 11.86 13.75 33.05
C ALA A 57 11.29 12.49 32.43
N TYR A 58 10.84 12.56 31.16
CA TYR A 58 10.39 11.37 30.40
C TYR A 58 11.56 10.38 30.19
N LEU A 59 12.74 10.87 29.79
CA LEU A 59 13.90 10.03 29.52
C LEU A 59 14.42 9.29 30.77
N GLU A 60 14.48 10.01 31.88
CA GLU A 60 14.98 9.46 33.16
C GLU A 60 13.93 8.60 33.89
N GLY A 61 12.65 8.85 33.70
CA GLY A 61 11.56 8.15 34.34
C GLY A 61 10.91 7.08 33.42
N PRO A 62 9.86 7.43 32.65
CA PRO A 62 9.09 6.47 31.86
C PRO A 62 9.92 5.63 30.89
N ARG A 63 10.81 6.26 30.10
CA ARG A 63 11.67 5.54 29.16
C ARG A 63 12.60 4.55 29.86
N ALA A 64 13.25 4.98 30.96
CA ALA A 64 14.12 4.11 31.73
C ALA A 64 13.35 2.90 32.29
N GLN A 65 12.12 3.13 32.78
CA GLN A 65 11.26 2.05 33.25
C GLN A 65 10.83 1.12 32.09
N MET A 66 10.44 1.66 30.94
CA MET A 66 10.11 0.83 29.76
C MET A 66 11.29 -0.04 29.34
N LYS A 67 12.51 0.48 29.29
CA LYS A 67 13.72 -0.30 28.97
C LYS A 67 13.96 -1.42 29.99
N MET A 68 13.74 -1.16 31.27
CA MET A 68 13.86 -2.17 32.31
C MET A 68 12.79 -3.27 32.16
N LEU A 69 11.54 -2.90 31.88
CA LEU A 69 10.42 -3.85 31.73
C LEU A 69 10.53 -4.69 30.46
N PHE A 70 11.08 -4.12 29.37
CA PHE A 70 11.19 -4.74 28.06
C PHE A 70 12.65 -4.77 27.60
N PRO A 71 13.48 -5.65 28.19
CA PRO A 71 14.89 -5.77 27.83
C PRO A 71 15.07 -6.29 26.40
N ASP A 72 16.25 -6.02 25.84
CA ASP A 72 16.62 -6.51 24.51
C ASP A 72 16.50 -8.03 24.39
N GLY A 73 16.07 -8.48 23.23
CA GLY A 73 16.15 -9.90 22.85
C GLY A 73 17.60 -10.32 22.53
N GLU A 74 17.79 -11.61 22.26
CA GLU A 74 19.10 -12.14 21.83
C GLU A 74 19.57 -11.53 20.49
N ASP A 75 18.63 -11.07 19.67
CA ASP A 75 18.86 -10.34 18.41
C ASP A 75 19.27 -8.88 18.63
N GLY A 76 19.23 -8.38 19.86
CA GLY A 76 19.51 -7.00 20.23
C GLY A 76 18.36 -6.03 19.97
N THR A 77 17.13 -6.53 19.72
CA THR A 77 15.94 -5.69 19.48
C THR A 77 14.99 -5.67 20.65
N THR A 78 14.35 -4.52 20.88
CA THR A 78 13.27 -4.34 21.85
C THR A 78 12.21 -3.38 21.30
N ILE A 79 11.08 -3.26 22.01
CA ILE A 79 10.01 -2.31 21.65
C ILE A 79 10.39 -0.84 21.86
N VAL A 80 11.43 -0.55 22.63
CA VAL A 80 11.92 0.80 22.95
C VAL A 80 13.34 0.97 22.43
N ASN A 81 13.48 1.55 21.25
CA ASN A 81 14.79 1.78 20.64
C ASN A 81 15.67 2.74 21.43
N GLY A 82 15.09 3.79 22.02
CA GLY A 82 15.77 4.71 22.94
C GLY A 82 16.83 5.62 22.32
N GLN A 83 16.89 5.73 20.99
CA GLN A 83 17.91 6.52 20.29
C GLN A 83 17.42 7.87 19.79
N ILE A 84 16.11 8.12 19.76
CA ILE A 84 15.52 9.22 19.01
C ILE A 84 15.42 10.49 19.82
N PHE A 85 14.86 10.38 21.02
CA PHE A 85 14.77 11.53 21.94
C PHE A 85 16.00 11.59 22.81
N HIS A 86 16.69 12.71 22.77
CA HIS A 86 17.79 13.03 23.66
C HIS A 86 17.77 14.54 23.99
N VAL A 87 18.28 14.89 25.11
CA VAL A 87 18.51 16.29 25.53
C VAL A 87 19.93 16.44 26.05
N LYS A 88 20.48 17.66 25.96
CA LYS A 88 21.77 17.99 26.51
C LYS A 88 21.58 18.65 27.88
N LYS A 89 22.35 18.25 28.87
CA LYS A 89 22.34 18.83 30.21
C LYS A 89 23.38 19.95 30.27
N GLY A 90 22.98 21.13 30.73
CA GLY A 90 23.85 22.26 30.96
C GLY A 90 24.75 22.07 32.22
N VAL A 91 25.70 22.93 32.40
CA VAL A 91 26.62 22.92 33.55
C VAL A 91 25.88 23.19 34.87
N ASP A 92 24.77 23.89 34.82
CA ASP A 92 23.85 24.20 35.91
C ASP A 92 22.91 23.06 36.30
N GLY A 93 22.96 21.95 35.57
CA GLY A 93 22.12 20.78 35.81
C GLY A 93 20.77 20.82 35.13
N HIS A 94 20.37 21.95 34.52
CA HIS A 94 19.16 22.05 33.69
C HIS A 94 19.38 21.55 32.27
N TYR A 95 18.33 21.14 31.59
CA TYR A 95 18.40 20.74 30.20
C TYR A 95 18.39 21.96 29.27
N ILE A 96 19.10 21.88 28.14
CA ILE A 96 19.18 22.97 27.16
C ILE A 96 17.87 23.12 26.41
N GLU A 97 17.27 24.30 26.42
CA GLU A 97 15.91 24.59 25.96
C GLU A 97 15.71 24.54 24.42
N GLU A 98 16.78 24.78 23.66
CA GLU A 98 16.71 24.81 22.17
C GLU A 98 16.85 23.43 21.52
N ASP A 99 16.09 22.45 21.98
CA ASP A 99 16.10 21.11 21.37
C ASP A 99 14.82 20.86 20.56
N ALA A 100 15.00 20.68 19.23
CA ALA A 100 13.91 20.29 18.33
C ALA A 100 13.20 19.00 18.79
N HIS A 101 13.90 18.12 19.52
CA HIS A 101 13.33 16.91 20.09
C HIS A 101 12.32 17.22 21.20
N ALA A 102 12.59 18.19 22.07
CA ALA A 102 11.68 18.58 23.14
C ALA A 102 10.36 19.14 22.59
N MET A 103 10.45 19.97 21.54
CA MET A 103 9.26 20.51 20.88
C MET A 103 8.48 19.41 20.14
N CYS A 104 9.16 18.51 19.45
CA CYS A 104 8.51 17.39 18.77
C CYS A 104 7.80 16.47 19.78
N PHE A 105 8.43 16.15 20.90
CA PHE A 105 7.85 15.36 21.97
C PHE A 105 6.57 16.02 22.51
N LYS A 106 6.64 17.33 22.79
CA LYS A 106 5.47 18.10 23.26
C LYS A 106 4.31 18.02 22.26
N ASN A 107 4.57 18.27 20.99
CA ASN A 107 3.53 18.25 19.97
C ASN A 107 2.84 16.87 19.89
N ILE A 108 3.60 15.77 19.95
CA ILE A 108 3.00 14.42 19.96
C ILE A 108 2.17 14.20 21.24
N MET A 109 2.66 14.68 22.39
CA MET A 109 1.93 14.58 23.65
C MET A 109 0.62 15.36 23.62
N ASP A 110 0.62 16.56 23.01
CA ASP A 110 -0.57 17.41 22.84
C ASP A 110 -1.62 16.71 21.97
N GLU A 111 -1.22 16.13 20.84
CA GLU A 111 -2.08 15.37 19.95
C GLU A 111 -2.70 14.14 20.65
N PHE A 112 -1.90 13.37 21.37
CA PHE A 112 -2.40 12.20 22.11
C PHE A 112 -3.33 12.57 23.26
N TYR A 113 -3.09 13.68 23.92
CA TYR A 113 -3.98 14.18 24.96
C TYR A 113 -5.31 14.68 24.40
N SER A 114 -5.27 15.41 23.29
CA SER A 114 -6.47 15.87 22.58
C SER A 114 -7.31 14.69 22.09
N TYR A 115 -6.67 13.71 21.46
CA TYR A 115 -7.33 12.47 21.04
C TYR A 115 -8.00 11.74 22.21
N GLU A 116 -7.33 11.64 23.39
CA GLU A 116 -7.91 10.99 24.56
C GLU A 116 -9.15 11.69 25.07
N LYS A 117 -9.19 13.02 25.01
CA LYS A 117 -10.38 13.81 25.42
C LYS A 117 -11.60 13.53 24.54
N GLU A 118 -11.38 13.36 23.26
CA GLU A 118 -12.46 13.17 22.27
C GLU A 118 -12.86 11.70 22.13
N ASN A 119 -11.91 10.78 22.11
CA ASN A 119 -12.09 9.38 21.73
C ASN A 119 -11.84 8.39 22.88
N GLY A 120 -11.35 8.86 24.02
CA GLY A 120 -11.00 8.03 25.17
C GLY A 120 -9.60 7.39 25.05
N LYS A 121 -9.28 6.51 25.98
CA LYS A 121 -7.96 5.88 26.10
C LYS A 121 -7.62 4.99 24.90
N PHE A 122 -6.34 4.89 24.56
CA PHE A 122 -5.82 4.07 23.45
C PHE A 122 -6.13 2.57 23.58
N ILE A 123 -6.41 2.08 24.78
CA ILE A 123 -6.88 0.70 24.96
C ILE A 123 -8.19 0.41 24.21
N ASN A 124 -9.03 1.44 24.01
CA ASN A 124 -10.32 1.33 23.33
C ASN A 124 -10.20 1.33 21.79
N ILE A 125 -9.04 1.67 21.25
CA ILE A 125 -8.80 1.64 19.81
C ILE A 125 -8.99 0.22 19.26
N SER A 126 -9.71 0.08 18.15
CA SER A 126 -10.01 -1.22 17.55
C SER A 126 -8.76 -2.01 17.19
N LYS A 127 -8.84 -3.36 17.21
CA LYS A 127 -7.73 -4.22 16.79
C LYS A 127 -7.32 -3.94 15.34
N ASP A 128 -8.27 -3.69 14.47
CA ASP A 128 -8.04 -3.42 13.04
C ASP A 128 -7.27 -2.12 12.83
N PHE A 129 -7.61 -1.06 13.57
CA PHE A 129 -6.84 0.18 13.54
C PHE A 129 -5.40 -0.05 14.02
N LYS A 130 -5.21 -0.81 15.11
CA LYS A 130 -3.88 -1.14 15.65
C LYS A 130 -3.02 -1.88 14.61
N SER A 131 -3.61 -2.82 13.86
CA SER A 131 -2.92 -3.52 12.77
C SER A 131 -2.58 -2.61 11.59
N LYS A 132 -3.46 -1.65 11.27
CA LYS A 132 -3.28 -0.70 10.16
C LYS A 132 -2.35 0.48 10.51
N LEU A 133 -2.22 0.81 11.80
CA LEU A 133 -1.48 1.98 12.27
C LEU A 133 -0.05 2.05 11.69
N PHE A 134 0.70 0.97 11.86
CA PHE A 134 2.09 0.92 11.40
C PHE A 134 2.21 0.79 9.88
N GLU A 135 1.21 0.21 9.20
CA GLU A 135 1.18 0.16 7.73
C GLU A 135 1.06 1.56 7.12
N THR A 136 0.23 2.41 7.69
CA THR A 136 0.00 3.77 7.18
C THR A 136 1.28 4.60 7.23
N PHE A 137 2.05 4.48 8.30
CA PHE A 137 3.36 5.14 8.40
C PHE A 137 4.36 4.62 7.36
N MET A 138 4.40 3.30 7.14
CA MET A 138 5.32 2.69 6.18
C MET A 138 4.93 2.98 4.73
N LYS A 139 3.65 3.18 4.42
CA LYS A 139 3.18 3.55 3.07
C LYS A 139 3.59 4.96 2.67
N ASN A 140 3.68 5.87 3.61
CA ASN A 140 3.94 7.29 3.38
C ASN A 140 5.44 7.65 3.41
N SER A 141 6.34 6.68 3.64
CA SER A 141 7.77 6.91 3.62
C SER A 141 8.30 7.03 2.19
N ASP A 142 9.13 8.03 1.91
CA ASP A 142 9.76 8.25 0.60
C ASP A 142 10.75 7.14 0.20
N ASP A 143 11.14 6.29 1.14
CA ASP A 143 12.06 5.15 0.98
C ASP A 143 11.38 3.89 0.38
N LYS A 144 10.36 4.05 -0.46
CA LYS A 144 9.61 2.94 -1.09
C LYS A 144 10.49 1.94 -1.87
N SER A 145 11.63 2.38 -2.39
CA SER A 145 12.53 1.55 -3.18
C SER A 145 13.45 0.65 -2.35
N ASP A 146 13.74 1.04 -1.12
CA ASP A 146 14.74 0.37 -0.27
C ASP A 146 14.13 -0.66 0.70
N MET A 147 12.83 -0.56 0.97
CA MET A 147 12.15 -1.44 1.92
C MET A 147 11.41 -2.60 1.26
N GLY A 148 11.52 -2.90 -0.02
CA GLY A 148 11.03 -4.08 -0.79
C GLY A 148 10.06 -5.07 -0.10
N GLN A 149 9.54 -4.69 1.07
CA GLN A 149 8.69 -5.50 1.92
C GLN A 149 7.24 -5.34 1.47
N PHE A 150 6.67 -6.42 0.98
CA PHE A 150 5.27 -6.48 0.61
C PHE A 150 4.44 -6.74 1.87
N PHE A 151 3.74 -5.72 2.35
CA PHE A 151 2.78 -5.93 3.43
C PHE A 151 1.59 -6.72 2.92
N THR A 152 1.37 -7.89 3.53
CA THR A 152 0.18 -8.68 3.23
C THR A 152 -1.07 -7.96 3.76
N PRO A 153 -2.08 -7.68 2.92
CA PRO A 153 -3.34 -7.12 3.36
C PRO A 153 -3.98 -7.97 4.45
N LEU A 154 -4.54 -7.31 5.46
CA LEU A 154 -5.13 -8.00 6.62
C LEU A 154 -6.27 -8.93 6.22
N LYS A 155 -7.02 -8.60 5.15
CA LYS A 155 -8.06 -9.47 4.60
C LYS A 155 -7.49 -10.81 4.14
N ILE A 156 -6.38 -10.79 3.39
CA ILE A 156 -5.70 -12.02 2.92
C ILE A 156 -5.15 -12.80 4.11
N VAL A 157 -4.51 -12.13 5.09
CA VAL A 157 -3.99 -12.78 6.30
C VAL A 157 -5.08 -13.54 7.03
N ARG A 158 -6.23 -12.90 7.28
CA ARG A 158 -7.37 -13.51 7.98
C ARG A 158 -7.90 -14.72 7.24
N GLU A 159 -8.09 -14.61 5.95
CA GLU A 159 -8.61 -15.72 5.16
C GLU A 159 -7.61 -16.89 5.10
N MET A 160 -6.30 -16.62 5.00
CA MET A 160 -5.30 -17.70 5.08
C MET A 160 -5.26 -18.39 6.45
N VAL A 161 -5.48 -17.66 7.55
CA VAL A 161 -5.64 -18.23 8.89
C VAL A 161 -6.93 -19.04 8.98
N ASN A 162 -8.03 -18.55 8.41
CA ASN A 162 -9.33 -19.25 8.38
C ASN A 162 -9.29 -20.57 7.60
N MET A 163 -8.32 -20.75 6.68
CA MET A 163 -8.14 -22.02 5.95
C MET A 163 -7.68 -23.18 6.83
N VAL A 164 -7.21 -22.92 8.04
CA VAL A 164 -6.66 -23.95 8.95
C VAL A 164 -7.38 -23.97 10.28
N THR A 165 -7.43 -25.17 10.89
CA THR A 165 -7.90 -25.34 12.25
C THR A 165 -6.70 -25.33 13.18
N ILE A 166 -6.63 -24.32 14.05
CA ILE A 166 -5.55 -24.19 15.02
C ILE A 166 -5.91 -24.95 16.28
N SER A 167 -5.04 -25.88 16.67
CA SER A 167 -5.20 -26.74 17.83
C SER A 167 -4.15 -26.46 18.90
N ASN A 168 -4.46 -26.78 20.15
CA ASN A 168 -3.51 -26.66 21.25
C ASN A 168 -2.22 -27.47 21.00
N GLY A 169 -1.09 -26.87 21.33
CA GLY A 169 0.23 -27.48 21.21
C GLY A 169 0.88 -27.31 19.84
N MET A 170 0.19 -26.67 18.87
CA MET A 170 0.78 -26.42 17.57
C MET A 170 1.96 -25.43 17.64
N LYS A 171 2.99 -25.71 16.85
CA LYS A 171 4.09 -24.82 16.52
C LYS A 171 3.78 -24.12 15.21
N ILE A 172 3.54 -22.80 15.27
CA ILE A 172 3.15 -21.98 14.13
C ILE A 172 4.32 -21.08 13.76
N CYS A 173 4.70 -21.07 12.48
CA CYS A 173 5.83 -20.30 11.99
C CYS A 173 5.45 -19.37 10.85
N ASP A 174 6.04 -18.15 10.87
CA ASP A 174 6.11 -17.24 9.75
C ASP A 174 7.58 -16.95 9.44
N PRO A 175 8.14 -17.50 8.36
CA PRO A 175 9.57 -17.36 8.03
C PRO A 175 9.94 -16.00 7.46
N ALA A 176 8.97 -15.14 7.16
CA ALA A 176 9.15 -13.77 6.67
C ALA A 176 8.13 -12.85 7.36
N SER A 177 8.22 -12.80 8.69
CA SER A 177 7.13 -12.37 9.57
C SER A 177 6.75 -10.89 9.43
N GLY A 178 7.62 -10.05 8.86
CA GLY A 178 7.34 -8.63 8.75
C GLY A 178 6.92 -8.06 10.12
N VAL A 179 5.76 -7.40 10.15
CA VAL A 179 5.19 -6.84 11.40
C VAL A 179 4.35 -7.86 12.19
N GLY A 180 4.45 -9.15 11.89
CA GLY A 180 3.91 -10.26 12.68
C GLY A 180 2.44 -10.61 12.44
N LYS A 181 1.79 -10.11 11.40
CA LYS A 181 0.34 -10.24 11.20
C LYS A 181 -0.18 -11.68 11.18
N PHE A 182 0.48 -12.58 10.45
CA PHE A 182 0.05 -14.00 10.40
C PHE A 182 0.04 -14.65 11.77
N LEU A 183 1.09 -14.43 12.55
CA LEU A 183 1.19 -15.00 13.90
C LEU A 183 0.17 -14.39 14.87
N LEU A 184 -0.09 -13.08 14.75
CA LEU A 184 -1.05 -12.38 15.59
C LEU A 184 -2.48 -12.83 15.30
N GLU A 185 -2.87 -12.92 14.02
CA GLU A 185 -4.20 -13.41 13.65
C GLU A 185 -4.37 -14.91 13.97
N ALA A 186 -3.33 -15.73 13.78
CA ALA A 186 -3.34 -17.14 14.17
C ALA A 186 -3.53 -17.33 15.68
N ALA A 187 -2.96 -16.42 16.48
CA ALA A 187 -3.06 -16.46 17.93
C ALA A 187 -4.32 -15.77 18.51
N ALA A 188 -5.07 -15.04 17.68
CA ALA A 188 -6.18 -14.18 18.15
C ALA A 188 -7.27 -14.92 18.92
N ASN A 189 -7.52 -16.17 18.58
CA ASN A 189 -8.56 -17.02 19.17
C ASN A 189 -8.00 -18.14 20.07
N VAL A 190 -6.69 -18.12 20.35
CA VAL A 190 -6.03 -19.13 21.20
C VAL A 190 -5.88 -18.55 22.61
N PRO A 191 -6.15 -19.34 23.68
CA PRO A 191 -5.96 -18.86 25.04
C PRO A 191 -4.45 -18.65 25.34
N PHE A 192 -4.14 -17.46 25.87
CA PHE A 192 -2.86 -17.12 26.47
C PHE A 192 -3.13 -16.65 27.89
N GLU A 193 -2.57 -17.34 28.86
CA GLU A 193 -2.78 -17.06 30.28
C GLU A 193 -1.46 -17.09 31.04
N MET A 194 -1.34 -16.26 32.05
CA MET A 194 -0.25 -16.34 33.03
C MET A 194 -0.72 -17.23 34.20
N LYS A 195 -0.07 -18.35 34.46
CA LYS A 195 -0.34 -19.23 35.61
C LYS A 195 0.98 -19.56 36.31
N ASN A 196 1.06 -19.30 37.62
CA ASN A 196 2.22 -19.60 38.45
C ASN A 196 3.56 -19.08 37.89
N GLY A 197 3.54 -17.84 37.33
CA GLY A 197 4.73 -17.23 36.74
C GLY A 197 5.18 -17.83 35.41
N GLN A 198 4.34 -18.68 34.80
CA GLN A 198 4.60 -19.24 33.46
C GLN A 198 3.49 -18.83 32.48
N ILE A 199 3.87 -18.58 31.23
CA ILE A 199 2.91 -18.39 30.15
C ILE A 199 2.40 -19.76 29.73
N ASN A 200 1.10 -19.98 29.93
CA ASN A 200 0.39 -21.10 29.36
C ASN A 200 -0.27 -20.63 28.08
N SER A 201 0.37 -20.93 26.95
CA SER A 201 -0.16 -20.62 25.61
C SER A 201 -0.63 -21.88 24.93
N GLY A 202 -1.79 -21.83 24.28
CA GLY A 202 -2.29 -22.95 23.49
C GLY A 202 -1.42 -23.29 22.29
N VAL A 203 -0.53 -22.37 21.85
CA VAL A 203 0.36 -22.54 20.67
C VAL A 203 1.75 -21.95 20.94
N GLU A 204 2.75 -22.44 20.21
CA GLU A 204 4.08 -21.83 20.14
C GLU A 204 4.22 -21.04 18.83
N LEU A 205 4.65 -19.78 18.91
CA LEU A 205 4.77 -18.88 17.77
C LEU A 205 6.25 -18.62 17.43
N TYR A 206 6.57 -18.65 16.14
CA TYR A 206 7.92 -18.43 15.61
C TYR A 206 7.87 -17.49 14.42
N GLY A 207 8.39 -16.27 14.56
CA GLY A 207 8.50 -15.24 13.50
C GLY A 207 9.96 -14.95 13.21
N PHE A 208 10.37 -15.11 11.96
CA PHE A 208 11.71 -14.79 11.52
C PHE A 208 11.71 -13.62 10.57
N GLU A 209 12.71 -12.75 10.72
CA GLU A 209 12.92 -11.62 9.83
C GLU A 209 14.40 -11.45 9.52
N LYS A 210 14.73 -10.97 8.31
CA LYS A 210 16.11 -10.66 7.92
C LYS A 210 16.41 -9.22 8.26
N GLN A 211 17.43 -8.99 9.09
CA GLN A 211 17.97 -7.65 9.33
C GLN A 211 18.80 -7.19 8.13
N MET A 212 18.47 -6.03 7.57
CA MET A 212 19.28 -5.44 6.50
C MET A 212 20.54 -4.79 7.08
N SER A 213 21.70 -5.08 6.48
CA SER A 213 22.99 -4.53 6.91
C SER A 213 22.97 -3.00 7.02
N GLY A 214 23.36 -2.47 8.17
CA GLY A 214 23.42 -1.02 8.45
C GLY A 214 22.08 -0.33 8.64
N LYS A 215 20.95 -1.05 8.62
CA LYS A 215 19.63 -0.50 8.91
C LYS A 215 19.06 -1.10 10.20
N ASP A 216 18.36 -0.27 10.97
CA ASP A 216 17.74 -0.70 12.23
C ASP A 216 16.61 -1.71 11.98
N ASP A 217 16.32 -2.55 12.97
CA ASP A 217 15.34 -3.62 12.94
C ASP A 217 13.91 -3.14 13.15
N ILE A 218 13.49 -2.07 12.47
CA ILE A 218 12.19 -1.47 12.70
C ILE A 218 11.05 -2.48 12.54
N THR A 219 11.14 -3.37 11.57
CA THR A 219 10.12 -4.38 11.28
C THR A 219 9.94 -5.32 12.47
N THR A 220 11.03 -5.82 13.05
CA THR A 220 10.99 -6.68 14.24
C THR A 220 10.50 -5.92 15.48
N ILE A 221 10.92 -4.66 15.65
CA ILE A 221 10.43 -3.79 16.72
C ILE A 221 8.92 -3.58 16.61
N LEU A 222 8.41 -3.31 15.40
CA LEU A 222 6.98 -3.18 15.14
C LEU A 222 6.22 -4.50 15.39
N ALA A 223 6.79 -5.65 15.03
CA ALA A 223 6.19 -6.95 15.31
C ALA A 223 6.05 -7.19 16.83
N LYS A 224 7.10 -6.90 17.60
CA LYS A 224 7.07 -6.97 19.06
C LYS A 224 6.07 -5.99 19.68
N ALA A 225 6.00 -4.75 19.17
CA ALA A 225 5.03 -3.75 19.61
C ALA A 225 3.58 -4.19 19.31
N ASN A 226 3.32 -4.70 18.11
CA ASN A 226 2.03 -5.29 17.75
C ASN A 226 1.62 -6.43 18.68
N MET A 227 2.56 -7.34 18.98
CA MET A 227 2.32 -8.46 19.89
C MET A 227 1.93 -7.97 21.29
N LEU A 228 2.63 -6.96 21.83
CA LEU A 228 2.27 -6.36 23.11
C LEU A 228 0.84 -5.79 23.08
N ILE A 229 0.46 -5.08 22.01
CA ILE A 229 -0.88 -4.52 21.87
C ILE A 229 -1.94 -5.60 21.76
N TYR A 230 -1.71 -6.63 20.98
CA TYR A 230 -2.64 -7.77 20.83
C TYR A 230 -2.89 -8.50 22.15
N PHE A 231 -1.82 -8.73 22.90
CA PHE A 231 -1.86 -9.43 24.18
C PHE A 231 -1.83 -8.49 25.40
N SER A 232 -2.26 -7.24 25.21
CA SER A 232 -2.26 -6.22 26.26
C SER A 232 -2.98 -6.62 27.54
N LYS A 233 -3.95 -7.51 27.46
CA LYS A 233 -4.65 -8.08 28.62
C LYS A 233 -3.72 -8.79 29.60
N LEU A 234 -2.62 -9.40 29.12
CA LEU A 234 -1.64 -10.08 29.96
C LEU A 234 -0.75 -9.09 30.71
N PHE A 235 -0.57 -7.89 30.15
CA PHE A 235 0.25 -6.84 30.74
C PHE A 235 -0.59 -5.88 31.60
N LYS A 236 -1.91 -5.80 31.36
CA LYS A 236 -2.80 -4.84 31.99
C LYS A 236 -2.77 -4.96 33.54
N ASP A 237 -2.67 -3.81 34.21
CA ASP A 237 -2.61 -3.70 35.65
C ASP A 237 -1.42 -4.41 36.33
N ASN A 238 -0.53 -5.00 35.54
CA ASN A 238 0.65 -5.69 36.04
C ASN A 238 1.80 -4.73 36.27
N SER A 239 2.13 -4.49 37.54
CA SER A 239 3.25 -3.69 38.00
C SER A 239 4.40 -4.52 38.55
N ASN A 240 4.31 -5.84 38.52
CA ASN A 240 5.40 -6.72 38.93
C ASN A 240 6.46 -6.78 37.81
N ILE A 241 7.60 -6.16 38.06
CA ILE A 241 8.70 -6.04 37.10
C ILE A 241 9.12 -7.42 36.57
N SER A 242 9.30 -8.40 37.45
CA SER A 242 9.75 -9.73 37.06
C SER A 242 8.75 -10.46 36.16
N GLU A 243 7.45 -10.29 36.40
CA GLU A 243 6.41 -10.88 35.55
C GLU A 243 6.32 -10.21 34.18
N VAL A 244 6.40 -8.87 34.14
CA VAL A 244 6.42 -8.13 32.88
C VAL A 244 7.65 -8.48 32.05
N GLN A 245 8.83 -8.59 32.66
CA GLN A 245 10.05 -9.05 31.99
C GLN A 245 9.93 -10.48 31.48
N LEU A 246 9.29 -11.37 32.24
CA LEU A 246 9.04 -12.76 31.82
C LEU A 246 8.09 -12.80 30.60
N LEU A 247 7.03 -12.00 30.61
CA LEU A 247 6.13 -11.82 29.47
C LEU A 247 6.90 -11.27 28.25
N ALA A 248 7.69 -10.22 28.43
CA ALA A 248 8.49 -9.64 27.35
C ALA A 248 9.45 -10.66 26.74
N LYS A 249 10.15 -11.43 27.57
CA LYS A 249 11.08 -12.48 27.13
C LYS A 249 10.37 -13.59 26.38
N ASN A 250 9.31 -14.17 26.94
CA ASN A 250 8.69 -15.38 26.41
C ASN A 250 7.67 -15.11 25.30
N LEU A 251 6.99 -13.95 25.33
CA LEU A 251 5.98 -13.61 24.34
C LEU A 251 6.57 -12.77 23.18
N LEU A 252 7.35 -11.73 23.48
CA LEU A 252 7.85 -10.82 22.45
C LEU A 252 9.17 -11.32 21.85
N ASN A 253 10.20 -11.50 22.69
CA ASN A 253 11.56 -11.79 22.24
C ASN A 253 11.75 -13.22 21.73
N LYS A 254 11.03 -14.20 22.30
CA LYS A 254 11.10 -15.59 21.83
C LYS A 254 10.30 -15.82 20.55
N THR A 255 9.22 -15.06 20.36
CA THR A 255 8.38 -15.19 19.16
C THR A 255 9.04 -14.55 17.94
N PHE A 256 9.59 -13.36 18.09
CA PHE A 256 10.17 -12.62 16.96
C PHE A 256 11.69 -12.54 17.10
N ALA A 257 12.38 -13.10 16.10
CA ALA A 257 13.83 -13.07 16.01
C ALA A 257 14.28 -12.50 14.66
N SER A 258 15.26 -11.59 14.70
CA SER A 258 15.90 -11.09 13.48
C SER A 258 17.29 -11.71 13.29
N SER A 259 17.66 -11.92 12.02
CA SER A 259 18.97 -12.46 11.66
C SER A 259 19.79 -11.45 10.89
N LYS A 260 21.02 -11.20 11.34
CA LYS A 260 22.02 -10.29 10.69
C LYS A 260 22.78 -10.96 9.55
N THR A 261 22.56 -12.24 9.31
CA THR A 261 23.27 -12.98 8.25
C THR A 261 22.72 -12.65 6.87
N ALA A 262 23.51 -12.80 5.84
CA ALA A 262 23.08 -12.58 4.46
C ALA A 262 21.90 -13.50 4.07
N LEU A 263 21.84 -14.72 4.60
CA LEU A 263 20.75 -15.68 4.39
C LEU A 263 19.49 -15.33 5.20
N GLY A 264 19.60 -14.58 6.31
CA GLY A 264 18.44 -14.32 7.17
C GLY A 264 17.81 -15.63 7.67
N THR A 265 16.49 -15.75 7.54
CA THR A 265 15.72 -16.96 7.88
C THR A 265 16.26 -18.22 7.19
N LEU A 266 16.69 -18.10 5.94
CA LEU A 266 17.22 -19.22 5.17
C LEU A 266 18.52 -19.82 5.76
N GLY A 267 19.14 -19.17 6.74
CA GLY A 267 20.27 -19.69 7.50
C GLY A 267 19.86 -20.57 8.68
N HIS A 268 18.59 -20.59 9.07
CA HIS A 268 18.04 -21.49 10.09
C HIS A 268 17.62 -22.80 9.42
N LEU A 269 18.51 -23.81 9.42
CA LEU A 269 18.30 -25.07 8.70
C LEU A 269 17.40 -26.02 9.51
N GLU A 270 16.11 -25.75 9.52
CA GLU A 270 15.09 -26.46 10.30
C GLU A 270 14.52 -27.65 9.52
N GLU A 271 14.29 -28.78 10.20
CA GLU A 271 13.67 -29.96 9.61
C GLU A 271 12.53 -30.46 10.54
N ASN A 272 11.36 -30.74 9.95
CA ASN A 272 10.21 -31.38 10.63
C ASN A 272 9.79 -30.72 11.95
N LYS A 273 9.77 -29.38 12.02
CA LYS A 273 9.59 -28.63 13.28
C LYS A 273 8.21 -28.06 13.48
N TYR A 274 7.60 -27.51 12.42
CA TYR A 274 6.40 -26.69 12.52
C TYR A 274 5.15 -27.43 12.06
N ASP A 275 4.07 -27.31 12.84
CA ASP A 275 2.77 -27.90 12.51
C ASP A 275 2.04 -27.06 11.46
N LEU A 276 2.22 -25.73 11.49
CA LEU A 276 1.62 -24.77 10.57
C LEU A 276 2.65 -23.73 10.17
N ILE A 277 2.71 -23.45 8.87
CA ILE A 277 3.47 -22.31 8.33
C ILE A 277 2.52 -21.41 7.53
N LEU A 278 2.51 -20.12 7.86
CA LEU A 278 1.80 -19.06 7.18
C LEU A 278 2.83 -18.08 6.65
N ALA A 279 2.90 -17.84 5.33
CA ALA A 279 4.00 -17.10 4.76
C ALA A 279 3.61 -16.25 3.57
N ASN A 280 4.22 -15.06 3.47
CA ASN A 280 4.35 -14.29 2.27
C ASN A 280 5.84 -13.94 2.08
N PRO A 281 6.65 -14.86 1.50
CA PRO A 281 8.08 -14.65 1.35
C PRO A 281 8.40 -13.50 0.38
N PRO A 282 9.59 -12.88 0.46
CA PRO A 282 9.98 -11.82 -0.46
C PRO A 282 10.23 -12.36 -1.89
N TYR A 283 9.85 -11.54 -2.92
CA TYR A 283 9.92 -11.92 -4.34
C TYR A 283 11.01 -11.15 -5.06
N TYR A 284 12.24 -11.66 -5.06
CA TYR A 284 13.35 -11.05 -5.80
C TYR A 284 14.42 -12.07 -6.21
N GLN A 285 15.27 -11.66 -7.15
CA GLN A 285 16.41 -12.46 -7.60
C GLN A 285 17.69 -11.97 -6.91
N ASP A 286 18.44 -12.89 -6.30
CA ASP A 286 19.73 -12.60 -5.69
C ASP A 286 20.69 -13.78 -5.86
N SER A 287 21.69 -13.59 -6.73
CA SER A 287 22.69 -14.62 -7.02
C SER A 287 23.60 -14.89 -5.82
N THR A 288 23.83 -13.93 -4.94
CA THR A 288 24.65 -14.09 -3.74
C THR A 288 23.95 -14.97 -2.73
N ILE A 289 22.66 -14.69 -2.46
CA ILE A 289 21.85 -15.52 -1.57
C ILE A 289 21.76 -16.94 -2.11
N SER A 290 21.51 -17.11 -3.42
CA SER A 290 21.44 -18.43 -4.06
C SER A 290 22.73 -19.25 -3.90
N LYS A 291 23.89 -18.60 -4.05
CA LYS A 291 25.21 -19.26 -3.85
C LYS A 291 25.44 -19.64 -2.40
N LEU A 292 25.12 -18.75 -1.47
CA LEU A 292 25.25 -19.01 -0.03
C LEU A 292 24.31 -20.13 0.43
N ALA A 293 23.08 -20.13 -0.06
CA ALA A 293 22.10 -21.18 0.23
C ALA A 293 22.59 -22.54 -0.30
N ALA A 294 23.08 -22.61 -1.54
CA ALA A 294 23.64 -23.82 -2.13
C ALA A 294 24.86 -24.34 -1.32
N ALA A 295 25.71 -23.46 -0.80
CA ALA A 295 26.87 -23.82 0.00
C ALA A 295 26.52 -24.50 1.33
N THR A 296 25.28 -24.33 1.86
CA THR A 296 24.82 -25.03 3.07
C THR A 296 24.59 -26.52 2.86
N GLY A 297 24.42 -26.97 1.62
CA GLY A 297 24.04 -28.34 1.28
C GLY A 297 22.59 -28.72 1.64
N TYR A 298 21.83 -27.79 2.23
CA TYR A 298 20.43 -27.97 2.61
C TYR A 298 19.51 -27.76 1.40
N TYR A 299 19.72 -26.70 0.60
CA TYR A 299 18.91 -26.37 -0.56
C TYR A 299 19.32 -27.16 -1.78
N LYS A 300 18.48 -28.07 -2.25
CA LYS A 300 18.76 -29.01 -3.36
C LYS A 300 17.75 -28.91 -4.51
N ALA A 301 16.61 -28.25 -4.29
CA ALA A 301 15.51 -28.23 -5.26
C ALA A 301 15.70 -27.27 -6.44
N LYS A 302 16.77 -26.45 -6.46
CA LYS A 302 17.21 -25.61 -7.61
C LYS A 302 16.08 -24.78 -8.24
N GLY A 303 15.28 -24.10 -7.41
CA GLY A 303 14.27 -23.16 -7.89
C GLY A 303 14.86 -21.79 -8.21
N ASN A 304 14.09 -20.97 -8.93
CA ASN A 304 14.44 -19.60 -9.31
C ASN A 304 13.91 -18.59 -8.30
N GLY A 305 14.77 -17.66 -7.85
CA GLY A 305 14.39 -16.60 -6.93
C GLY A 305 14.52 -16.98 -5.44
N VAL A 306 14.48 -15.97 -4.60
CA VAL A 306 14.56 -16.14 -3.15
C VAL A 306 13.27 -16.81 -2.64
N GLU A 307 12.13 -16.53 -3.26
CA GLU A 307 10.84 -17.18 -2.98
C GLU A 307 10.87 -18.71 -3.17
N ALA A 308 11.66 -19.19 -4.13
CA ALA A 308 11.84 -20.62 -4.33
C ALA A 308 12.67 -21.28 -3.20
N LEU A 309 13.67 -20.59 -2.69
CA LEU A 309 14.43 -21.03 -1.51
C LEU A 309 13.54 -21.09 -0.26
N PHE A 310 12.70 -20.06 -0.05
CA PHE A 310 11.71 -20.06 1.02
C PHE A 310 10.73 -21.23 0.90
N LEU A 311 10.28 -21.54 -0.30
CA LEU A 311 9.35 -22.65 -0.52
C LEU A 311 10.01 -24.01 -0.21
N GLU A 312 11.29 -24.22 -0.60
CA GLU A 312 12.04 -25.41 -0.19
C GLU A 312 12.21 -25.47 1.33
N TRP A 313 12.59 -24.33 1.96
CA TRP A 313 12.72 -24.24 3.41
C TRP A 313 11.42 -24.60 4.13
N ILE A 314 10.29 -24.05 3.66
CA ILE A 314 8.95 -24.32 4.22
C ILE A 314 8.63 -25.81 4.18
N VAL A 315 8.82 -26.46 3.03
CA VAL A 315 8.53 -27.88 2.88
C VAL A 315 9.42 -28.73 3.81
N ARG A 316 10.71 -28.38 3.97
CA ARG A 316 11.63 -29.09 4.86
C ARG A 316 11.27 -28.92 6.33
N SER A 317 10.97 -27.68 6.73
CA SER A 317 10.72 -27.32 8.12
C SER A 317 9.33 -27.71 8.64
N LEU A 318 8.36 -27.98 7.75
CA LEU A 318 7.07 -28.58 8.14
C LEU A 318 7.27 -29.95 8.77
N LYS A 319 6.53 -30.27 9.83
CA LYS A 319 6.34 -31.61 10.34
C LYS A 319 5.61 -32.48 9.34
N TYR A 320 5.78 -33.80 9.45
CA TYR A 320 4.93 -34.75 8.76
C TYR A 320 3.45 -34.50 9.12
N GLY A 321 2.58 -34.40 8.11
CA GLY A 321 1.18 -34.04 8.28
C GLY A 321 0.92 -32.54 8.49
N GLY A 322 1.95 -31.71 8.68
CA GLY A 322 1.86 -30.27 8.85
C GLY A 322 1.36 -29.57 7.59
N THR A 323 0.80 -28.38 7.76
CA THR A 323 0.19 -27.59 6.68
C THR A 323 0.92 -26.27 6.48
N ALA A 324 1.04 -25.81 5.23
CA ALA A 324 1.49 -24.47 4.90
C ALA A 324 0.52 -23.77 3.96
N ASN A 325 0.18 -22.52 4.27
CA ASN A 325 -0.49 -21.59 3.37
C ASN A 325 0.51 -20.49 2.98
N ILE A 326 0.81 -20.36 1.69
CA ILE A 326 1.91 -19.56 1.21
C ILE A 326 1.41 -18.66 0.07
N VAL A 327 1.62 -17.36 0.18
CA VAL A 327 1.42 -16.44 -0.96
C VAL A 327 2.66 -16.49 -1.84
N LEU A 328 2.47 -16.75 -3.12
CA LEU A 328 3.56 -16.89 -4.09
C LEU A 328 3.24 -16.13 -5.39
N PRO A 329 4.27 -15.55 -6.04
CA PRO A 329 4.09 -14.86 -7.31
C PRO A 329 3.94 -15.87 -8.47
N ASP A 330 3.32 -15.42 -9.55
CA ASP A 330 3.09 -16.21 -10.77
C ASP A 330 4.34 -16.96 -11.29
N GLY A 331 5.51 -16.36 -11.14
CA GLY A 331 6.77 -16.96 -11.59
C GLY A 331 7.09 -18.34 -10.97
N ILE A 332 6.60 -18.65 -9.77
CA ILE A 332 6.75 -20.00 -9.18
C ILE A 332 5.92 -21.03 -9.96
N PHE A 333 4.75 -20.62 -10.42
CA PHE A 333 3.79 -21.50 -11.09
C PHE A 333 4.09 -21.65 -12.59
N THR A 334 4.50 -20.57 -13.27
CA THR A 334 4.65 -20.53 -14.73
C THR A 334 6.07 -20.85 -15.21
N ASN A 335 7.13 -20.51 -14.44
CA ASN A 335 8.48 -20.66 -14.89
C ASN A 335 8.94 -22.13 -14.90
N LEU A 336 9.36 -22.62 -16.08
CA LEU A 336 9.87 -23.97 -16.26
C LEU A 336 11.20 -24.20 -15.53
N GLY A 337 11.97 -23.16 -15.20
CA GLY A 337 13.16 -23.23 -14.35
C GLY A 337 12.88 -23.75 -12.93
N ASN A 338 11.62 -23.80 -12.51
CA ASN A 338 11.17 -24.36 -11.23
C ASN A 338 10.79 -25.85 -11.28
N THR A 339 11.08 -26.54 -12.37
CA THR A 339 10.73 -27.98 -12.53
C THR A 339 11.27 -28.84 -11.39
N GLU A 340 12.52 -28.69 -10.97
CA GLU A 340 13.09 -29.47 -9.88
C GLU A 340 12.46 -29.13 -8.52
N LEU A 341 12.13 -27.86 -8.30
CA LEU A 341 11.37 -27.42 -7.12
C LEU A 341 9.96 -28.05 -7.11
N LYS A 342 9.26 -28.04 -8.24
CA LYS A 342 7.94 -28.67 -8.38
C LYS A 342 7.99 -30.19 -8.12
N LYS A 343 9.01 -30.87 -8.66
CA LYS A 343 9.24 -32.31 -8.34
C LYS A 343 9.45 -32.52 -6.85
N PHE A 344 10.26 -31.67 -6.22
CA PHE A 344 10.51 -31.74 -4.79
C PHE A 344 9.22 -31.55 -3.97
N ILE A 345 8.35 -30.59 -4.36
CA ILE A 345 7.06 -30.37 -3.72
C ILE A 345 6.16 -31.60 -3.89
N LEU A 346 5.99 -32.11 -5.10
CA LEU A 346 5.12 -33.28 -5.37
C LEU A 346 5.57 -34.56 -4.65
N ARG A 347 6.89 -34.72 -4.47
CA ARG A 347 7.44 -35.83 -3.72
C ARG A 347 7.10 -35.74 -2.22
N ASN A 348 7.22 -34.56 -1.62
CA ASN A 348 7.17 -34.36 -0.18
C ASN A 348 5.79 -33.89 0.33
N CYS A 349 4.94 -33.33 -0.54
CA CYS A 349 3.66 -32.75 -0.14
C CYS A 349 2.51 -33.20 -1.05
N PHE A 350 1.30 -33.08 -0.51
CA PHE A 350 0.06 -33.00 -1.28
C PHE A 350 -0.28 -31.52 -1.49
N ILE A 351 -0.70 -31.16 -2.70
CA ILE A 351 -1.26 -29.84 -3.02
C ILE A 351 -2.75 -29.89 -2.70
N GLU A 352 -3.16 -29.16 -1.66
CA GLU A 352 -4.56 -29.17 -1.24
C GLU A 352 -5.40 -28.14 -1.96
N SER A 353 -4.85 -26.91 -2.13
CA SER A 353 -5.51 -25.85 -2.88
C SER A 353 -4.53 -24.90 -3.55
N ILE A 354 -5.02 -24.25 -4.62
CA ILE A 354 -4.40 -23.09 -5.25
C ILE A 354 -5.51 -22.05 -5.46
N ILE A 355 -5.41 -20.90 -4.81
CA ILE A 355 -6.35 -19.80 -4.95
C ILE A 355 -5.66 -18.66 -5.68
N SER A 356 -6.20 -18.27 -6.82
CA SER A 356 -5.70 -17.18 -7.65
C SER A 356 -6.23 -15.85 -7.13
N LEU A 357 -5.35 -14.94 -6.70
CA LEU A 357 -5.71 -13.62 -6.22
C LEU A 357 -5.81 -12.61 -7.37
N PRO A 358 -6.65 -11.57 -7.27
CA PRO A 358 -6.71 -10.52 -8.28
C PRO A 358 -5.38 -9.74 -8.37
N ILE A 359 -5.11 -9.15 -9.54
CA ILE A 359 -4.00 -8.21 -9.73
C ILE A 359 -4.22 -7.01 -8.79
N ASN A 360 -3.15 -6.42 -8.28
CA ASN A 360 -3.17 -5.34 -7.29
C ASN A 360 -3.69 -5.74 -5.90
N SER A 361 -3.78 -7.02 -5.57
CA SER A 361 -4.05 -7.45 -4.19
C SER A 361 -3.02 -6.91 -3.20
N PHE A 362 -1.80 -6.62 -3.63
CA PHE A 362 -0.72 -6.04 -2.82
C PHE A 362 -0.44 -4.59 -3.24
N PHE A 363 -0.25 -3.70 -2.25
CA PHE A 363 -0.12 -2.25 -2.47
C PHE A 363 1.04 -1.84 -3.38
N ASN A 364 2.16 -2.57 -3.33
CA ASN A 364 3.41 -2.15 -3.94
C ASN A 364 3.77 -2.95 -5.20
N THR A 365 2.90 -3.84 -5.65
CA THR A 365 3.17 -4.66 -6.84
C THR A 365 1.91 -5.02 -7.60
N PRO A 366 1.90 -4.82 -8.92
CA PRO A 366 0.85 -5.34 -9.78
C PRO A 366 1.02 -6.83 -10.11
N LYS A 367 1.97 -7.53 -9.45
CA LYS A 367 2.24 -8.94 -9.73
C LYS A 367 1.04 -9.80 -9.41
N LYS A 368 0.73 -10.72 -10.31
CA LYS A 368 -0.23 -11.81 -10.06
C LYS A 368 0.32 -12.73 -8.99
N THR A 369 -0.51 -13.09 -8.03
CA THR A 369 -0.15 -13.94 -6.90
C THR A 369 -1.21 -15.00 -6.64
N TYR A 370 -0.81 -16.06 -5.97
CA TYR A 370 -1.65 -17.21 -5.61
C TYR A 370 -1.41 -17.59 -4.15
N ILE A 371 -2.44 -18.10 -3.49
CA ILE A 371 -2.30 -18.80 -2.22
C ILE A 371 -2.15 -20.29 -2.53
N LEU A 372 -1.00 -20.87 -2.20
CA LEU A 372 -0.71 -22.30 -2.32
C LEU A 372 -0.86 -22.95 -0.95
N THR A 373 -1.72 -23.96 -0.85
CA THR A 373 -1.85 -24.78 0.36
C THR A 373 -1.20 -26.13 0.15
N LEU A 374 -0.23 -26.43 1.00
CA LEU A 374 0.49 -27.69 1.02
C LEU A 374 0.24 -28.42 2.32
N ARG A 375 0.07 -29.75 2.26
CA ARG A 375 0.16 -30.65 3.42
C ARG A 375 1.34 -31.59 3.23
N LYS A 376 2.28 -31.58 4.17
CA LYS A 376 3.45 -32.47 4.12
C LYS A 376 3.00 -33.92 4.29
N LYS A 377 3.49 -34.80 3.44
CA LYS A 377 3.25 -36.24 3.51
C LYS A 377 3.86 -36.83 4.81
N SER A 378 3.32 -37.91 5.30
CA SER A 378 3.98 -38.68 6.34
C SER A 378 5.30 -39.31 5.85
N GLU A 379 6.13 -39.77 6.75
CA GLU A 379 7.37 -40.43 6.39
C GLU A 379 7.10 -41.67 5.53
N ASP A 380 6.12 -42.50 5.92
CA ASP A 380 5.69 -43.65 5.12
C ASP A 380 5.18 -43.30 3.73
N GLU A 381 4.44 -42.19 3.59
CA GLU A 381 3.93 -41.71 2.28
C GLU A 381 5.08 -41.24 1.38
N ILE A 382 6.14 -40.64 1.95
CA ILE A 382 7.34 -40.22 1.21
C ILE A 382 8.18 -41.43 0.78
N ASP A 383 8.44 -42.37 1.71
CA ASP A 383 9.30 -43.53 1.47
C ASP A 383 8.66 -44.49 0.44
N ASN A 384 7.34 -44.63 0.48
CA ASN A 384 6.57 -45.44 -0.47
C ASN A 384 6.20 -44.69 -1.75
N ASN A 385 6.64 -43.45 -1.94
CA ASN A 385 6.31 -42.58 -3.09
C ASN A 385 4.81 -42.50 -3.38
N ILE A 386 3.99 -42.36 -2.34
CA ILE A 386 2.52 -42.28 -2.51
C ILE A 386 2.16 -41.05 -3.31
N ASN A 387 1.47 -41.26 -4.44
CA ASN A 387 0.98 -40.19 -5.29
C ASN A 387 -0.35 -39.64 -4.77
N GLN A 388 -0.58 -38.35 -5.00
CA GLN A 388 -1.85 -37.72 -4.70
C GLN A 388 -2.95 -38.25 -5.63
N THR A 389 -4.06 -38.74 -5.05
CA THR A 389 -5.25 -39.18 -5.78
C THR A 389 -6.39 -38.16 -5.67
N SER A 390 -6.41 -37.38 -4.59
CA SER A 390 -7.43 -36.33 -4.41
C SER A 390 -7.23 -35.19 -5.39
N LYS A 391 -8.34 -34.62 -5.84
CA LYS A 391 -8.33 -33.42 -6.68
C LYS A 391 -7.85 -32.21 -5.88
N ILE A 392 -7.30 -31.22 -6.57
CA ILE A 392 -6.85 -29.96 -6.01
C ILE A 392 -8.01 -28.97 -6.06
N PHE A 393 -8.27 -28.26 -4.98
CA PHE A 393 -9.23 -27.16 -4.94
C PHE A 393 -8.60 -25.94 -5.62
N CYS A 394 -9.09 -25.55 -6.78
CA CYS A 394 -8.64 -24.38 -7.55
C CYS A 394 -9.75 -23.34 -7.62
N TYR A 395 -9.43 -22.10 -7.23
CA TYR A 395 -10.39 -21.00 -7.22
C TYR A 395 -9.78 -19.73 -7.79
N ILE A 396 -10.55 -18.97 -8.59
CA ILE A 396 -10.13 -17.68 -9.11
C ILE A 396 -10.92 -16.56 -8.43
N CYS A 397 -10.22 -15.62 -7.78
CA CYS A 397 -10.84 -14.50 -7.09
C CYS A 397 -10.75 -13.22 -7.93
N LYS A 398 -11.84 -12.45 -7.97
CA LYS A 398 -11.91 -11.11 -8.53
C LYS A 398 -11.84 -10.03 -7.46
N SER A 399 -12.23 -10.38 -6.23
CA SER A 399 -12.28 -9.49 -5.08
C SER A 399 -11.76 -10.15 -3.81
N ILE A 400 -11.38 -9.34 -2.82
CA ILE A 400 -10.83 -9.78 -1.53
C ILE A 400 -11.48 -9.09 -0.32
N GLY A 401 -12.67 -8.48 -0.51
CA GLY A 401 -13.39 -7.75 0.52
C GLY A 401 -12.87 -6.34 0.78
N GLU A 402 -12.03 -5.82 -0.13
CA GLU A 402 -11.60 -4.41 -0.18
C GLU A 402 -11.35 -3.98 -1.62
N THR A 403 -11.42 -2.67 -1.90
CA THR A 403 -11.09 -2.15 -3.22
C THR A 403 -9.59 -2.38 -3.53
N LEU A 404 -9.27 -2.60 -4.81
CA LEU A 404 -7.89 -2.87 -5.25
C LEU A 404 -7.12 -1.61 -5.68
N ASP A 405 -7.65 -0.44 -5.34
CA ASP A 405 -7.02 0.85 -5.54
C ASP A 405 -6.08 1.23 -4.37
N THR A 406 -5.51 2.41 -4.42
CA THR A 406 -4.57 2.91 -3.39
C THR A 406 -5.26 3.14 -2.03
N TYR A 407 -6.57 3.38 -2.01
CA TYR A 407 -7.32 3.76 -0.80
C TYR A 407 -7.78 2.57 0.04
N ARG A 408 -8.05 1.40 -0.59
CA ARG A 408 -8.45 0.15 0.09
C ARG A 408 -9.69 0.32 0.98
N PHE A 409 -10.79 0.73 0.38
CA PHE A 409 -12.07 0.76 1.08
C PHE A 409 -12.61 -0.66 1.29
N ASP A 410 -13.18 -0.91 2.47
CA ASP A 410 -13.81 -2.18 2.77
C ASP A 410 -15.05 -2.40 1.87
N THR A 411 -15.12 -3.57 1.23
CA THR A 411 -16.24 -4.04 0.40
C THR A 411 -16.65 -5.44 0.85
N PRO A 412 -17.24 -5.59 2.06
CA PRO A 412 -17.47 -6.90 2.66
C PRO A 412 -18.40 -7.80 1.83
N ASP A 413 -19.33 -7.21 1.07
CA ASP A 413 -20.29 -7.92 0.22
C ASP A 413 -19.67 -8.37 -1.12
N ASP A 414 -18.48 -7.86 -1.49
CA ASP A 414 -17.70 -8.26 -2.65
C ASP A 414 -16.40 -8.92 -2.20
N ASN A 415 -16.47 -10.20 -1.83
CA ASN A 415 -15.34 -10.93 -1.26
C ASN A 415 -15.28 -12.39 -1.72
N ASP A 416 -14.77 -12.59 -2.93
CA ASP A 416 -14.55 -13.91 -3.51
C ASP A 416 -13.58 -14.76 -2.68
N LEU A 417 -12.57 -14.13 -2.05
CA LEU A 417 -11.61 -14.85 -1.24
C LEU A 417 -12.26 -15.50 -0.01
N HIS A 418 -13.19 -14.80 0.64
CA HIS A 418 -13.96 -15.36 1.75
C HIS A 418 -14.81 -16.55 1.30
N GLU A 419 -15.47 -16.42 0.14
CA GLU A 419 -16.27 -17.52 -0.44
C GLU A 419 -15.38 -18.73 -0.78
N ALA A 420 -14.23 -18.50 -1.42
CA ALA A 420 -13.25 -19.54 -1.72
C ALA A 420 -12.81 -20.29 -0.46
N VAL A 421 -12.53 -19.59 0.62
CA VAL A 421 -12.08 -20.20 1.91
C VAL A 421 -13.20 -20.99 2.57
N ASN A 422 -14.43 -20.51 2.56
CA ASN A 422 -15.59 -21.25 3.09
C ASN A 422 -15.81 -22.57 2.31
N LYS A 423 -15.72 -22.53 1.00
CA LYS A 423 -15.83 -23.73 0.14
C LYS A 423 -14.64 -24.67 0.32
N TYR A 424 -13.41 -24.14 0.42
CA TYR A 424 -12.23 -24.94 0.70
C TYR A 424 -12.33 -25.64 2.06
N ASN A 425 -12.79 -24.97 3.10
CA ASN A 425 -12.98 -25.56 4.43
C ASN A 425 -14.01 -26.70 4.42
N SER A 426 -15.06 -26.56 3.61
CA SER A 426 -16.00 -27.66 3.41
C SER A 426 -15.36 -28.80 2.63
N TYR A 427 -14.65 -28.50 1.53
CA TYR A 427 -13.98 -29.47 0.68
C TYR A 427 -12.91 -30.29 1.44
N LYS A 428 -12.05 -29.63 2.23
CA LYS A 428 -10.97 -30.33 2.96
C LYS A 428 -11.48 -31.36 3.98
N ASN A 429 -12.68 -31.12 4.52
CA ASN A 429 -13.33 -31.98 5.53
C ASN A 429 -14.20 -33.10 4.93
N LEU A 430 -14.31 -33.18 3.60
CA LEU A 430 -15.06 -34.28 2.96
C LEU A 430 -14.39 -35.61 3.20
N PRO A 431 -15.17 -36.66 3.50
CA PRO A 431 -14.64 -38.01 3.71
C PRO A 431 -14.04 -38.63 2.45
N ASP A 432 -14.61 -38.28 1.28
CA ASP A 432 -14.10 -38.67 -0.04
C ASP A 432 -14.13 -37.49 -0.99
N LYS A 433 -12.94 -36.97 -1.29
CA LYS A 433 -12.74 -35.81 -2.20
C LYS A 433 -12.91 -36.18 -3.69
N ASN A 434 -12.91 -37.44 -4.03
CA ASN A 434 -13.09 -37.93 -5.40
C ASN A 434 -14.53 -38.25 -5.75
N ASN A 435 -15.36 -38.54 -4.73
CA ASN A 435 -16.78 -38.89 -4.90
C ASN A 435 -17.66 -38.00 -3.99
N ILE A 436 -17.79 -36.74 -4.40
CA ILE A 436 -18.52 -35.71 -3.63
C ILE A 436 -20.01 -35.94 -3.75
N GLN A 437 -20.70 -36.05 -2.62
CA GLN A 437 -22.15 -36.25 -2.54
C GLN A 437 -22.89 -34.92 -2.39
N GLU A 438 -24.20 -34.92 -2.68
CA GLU A 438 -25.07 -33.78 -2.41
C GLU A 438 -25.16 -33.52 -0.88
N PRO A 439 -25.32 -32.25 -0.47
CA PRO A 439 -25.50 -31.04 -1.28
C PRO A 439 -24.19 -30.38 -1.77
N PHE A 440 -23.02 -30.87 -1.33
CA PHE A 440 -21.72 -30.25 -1.66
C PHE A 440 -21.39 -30.32 -3.14
N LYS A 441 -21.83 -31.38 -3.85
CA LYS A 441 -21.59 -31.52 -5.29
C LYS A 441 -22.19 -30.33 -6.05
N SER A 442 -23.49 -30.11 -5.91
CA SER A 442 -24.18 -28.99 -6.57
C SER A 442 -23.62 -27.63 -6.12
N TRP A 443 -23.26 -27.48 -4.84
CA TRP A 443 -22.70 -26.23 -4.33
C TRP A 443 -21.35 -25.85 -4.95
N PHE A 444 -20.51 -26.87 -5.23
CA PHE A 444 -19.24 -26.64 -5.91
C PHE A 444 -19.40 -26.47 -7.42
N GLU A 445 -20.22 -27.30 -8.07
CA GLU A 445 -20.44 -27.27 -9.53
C GLU A 445 -21.17 -26.01 -10.01
N ASN A 446 -22.01 -25.40 -9.19
CA ASN A 446 -22.71 -24.17 -9.51
C ASN A 446 -21.84 -22.90 -9.39
N ASP A 447 -20.62 -23.01 -8.84
CA ASP A 447 -19.69 -21.89 -8.75
C ASP A 447 -18.69 -21.94 -9.89
N GLY A 448 -18.92 -21.12 -10.92
CA GLY A 448 -18.03 -21.04 -12.08
C GLY A 448 -16.58 -20.63 -11.75
N LYS A 449 -16.33 -20.02 -10.57
CA LYS A 449 -14.99 -19.65 -10.11
C LYS A 449 -14.22 -20.81 -9.47
N LEU A 450 -14.89 -21.94 -9.21
CA LEU A 450 -14.31 -23.13 -8.59
C LEU A 450 -14.11 -24.24 -9.63
N LYS A 451 -12.92 -24.82 -9.65
CA LYS A 451 -12.66 -26.08 -10.38
C LYS A 451 -11.86 -27.04 -9.48
N LEU A 452 -12.27 -28.31 -9.48
CA LEU A 452 -11.56 -29.39 -8.82
C LEU A 452 -10.67 -30.11 -9.85
N ILE A 453 -9.36 -29.86 -9.77
CA ILE A 453 -8.39 -30.24 -10.80
C ILE A 453 -7.63 -31.50 -10.36
N PRO A 454 -7.56 -32.56 -11.19
CA PRO A 454 -6.71 -33.72 -10.89
C PRO A 454 -5.23 -33.33 -10.83
N ILE A 455 -4.45 -33.92 -9.91
CA ILE A 455 -3.01 -33.66 -9.78
C ILE A 455 -2.24 -33.93 -11.09
N LEU A 456 -2.71 -34.88 -11.90
CA LEU A 456 -2.11 -35.18 -13.21
C LEU A 456 -2.15 -34.02 -14.20
N SER A 457 -3.05 -33.05 -14.00
CA SER A 457 -3.11 -31.83 -14.82
C SER A 457 -2.08 -30.78 -14.41
N LEU A 458 -1.33 -30.99 -13.34
CA LEU A 458 -0.26 -30.12 -12.84
C LEU A 458 1.07 -30.87 -12.74
N PRO A 459 1.63 -31.39 -13.87
CA PRO A 459 2.92 -32.08 -13.83
C PRO A 459 4.04 -31.06 -13.51
N ALA A 460 5.11 -31.52 -12.91
CA ALA A 460 6.25 -30.66 -12.57
C ALA A 460 6.92 -30.01 -13.79
N THR A 461 6.78 -30.61 -14.95
CA THR A 461 7.39 -30.16 -16.20
C THR A 461 6.56 -29.10 -16.93
N ASP A 462 5.41 -28.72 -16.41
CA ASP A 462 4.48 -27.77 -17.04
C ASP A 462 4.10 -26.63 -16.09
N SER A 463 3.33 -25.68 -16.59
CA SER A 463 2.78 -24.57 -15.82
C SER A 463 1.75 -25.07 -14.79
N TRP A 464 1.84 -24.52 -13.58
CA TRP A 464 0.83 -24.68 -12.53
C TRP A 464 -0.13 -23.49 -12.45
N ASN A 465 -0.15 -22.64 -13.49
CA ASN A 465 -1.07 -21.52 -13.56
C ASN A 465 -2.51 -22.04 -13.70
N ILE A 466 -3.27 -21.96 -12.62
CA ILE A 466 -4.65 -22.45 -12.59
C ILE A 466 -5.60 -21.60 -13.42
N ASP A 467 -5.31 -20.32 -13.67
CA ASP A 467 -6.18 -19.45 -14.48
C ASP A 467 -6.34 -19.97 -15.91
N SER A 468 -5.41 -20.81 -16.39
CA SER A 468 -5.48 -21.46 -17.72
C SER A 468 -6.55 -22.55 -17.82
N PHE A 469 -7.08 -23.03 -16.71
CA PHE A 469 -8.17 -24.01 -16.72
C PHE A 469 -9.53 -23.40 -17.02
N TRP A 470 -9.66 -22.06 -16.99
CA TRP A 470 -10.85 -21.35 -17.44
C TRP A 470 -10.66 -20.85 -18.87
N SER A 471 -11.61 -21.19 -19.77
CA SER A 471 -11.64 -20.67 -21.13
C SER A 471 -11.88 -19.16 -21.14
N ASP A 472 -11.62 -18.50 -22.26
CA ASP A 472 -11.92 -17.07 -22.41
C ASP A 472 -13.40 -16.79 -22.24
N ASP A 473 -14.29 -17.65 -22.78
CA ASP A 473 -15.73 -17.51 -22.60
C ASP A 473 -16.16 -17.59 -21.13
N GLU A 474 -15.62 -18.56 -20.37
CA GLU A 474 -15.86 -18.66 -18.93
C GLU A 474 -15.37 -17.40 -18.20
N LYS A 475 -14.18 -16.89 -18.54
CA LYS A 475 -13.63 -15.66 -17.97
C LYS A 475 -14.47 -14.42 -18.29
N ILE A 476 -15.05 -14.36 -19.49
CA ILE A 476 -15.97 -13.30 -19.89
C ILE A 476 -17.26 -13.38 -19.09
N GLN A 477 -17.88 -14.56 -18.99
CA GLN A 477 -19.11 -14.76 -18.21
C GLN A 477 -18.92 -14.42 -16.72
N LEU A 478 -17.76 -14.75 -16.16
CA LEU A 478 -17.41 -14.45 -14.77
C LEU A 478 -16.89 -13.01 -14.56
N GLY A 479 -16.73 -12.23 -15.64
CA GLY A 479 -16.28 -10.84 -15.59
C GLY A 479 -14.79 -10.66 -15.29
N PHE A 480 -13.96 -11.67 -15.53
CA PHE A 480 -12.48 -11.58 -15.45
C PHE A 480 -11.86 -11.03 -16.73
N LYS A 481 -12.53 -11.20 -17.86
CA LYS A 481 -12.14 -10.69 -19.16
C LYS A 481 -13.32 -9.96 -19.78
N LYS A 482 -13.08 -8.85 -20.47
CA LYS A 482 -14.12 -8.25 -21.31
C LYS A 482 -14.29 -9.09 -22.57
N ALA A 483 -15.53 -9.20 -23.05
CA ALA A 483 -15.76 -9.76 -24.38
C ALA A 483 -15.01 -8.91 -25.41
N ASP A 484 -14.36 -9.55 -26.36
CA ASP A 484 -13.79 -8.83 -27.49
C ASP A 484 -14.96 -8.18 -28.25
N GLU A 485 -14.89 -6.87 -28.43
CA GLU A 485 -15.85 -6.19 -29.31
C GLU A 485 -15.58 -6.67 -30.72
N THR A 486 -16.56 -7.34 -31.33
CA THR A 486 -16.48 -7.85 -32.71
C THR A 486 -17.25 -6.94 -33.64
N MET A 487 -16.73 -6.77 -34.85
CA MET A 487 -17.35 -5.99 -35.90
C MET A 487 -17.23 -6.75 -37.22
N THR A 488 -18.28 -6.75 -38.01
CA THR A 488 -18.21 -7.34 -39.36
C THR A 488 -17.30 -6.53 -40.27
N VAL A 489 -16.74 -7.17 -41.31
CA VAL A 489 -15.88 -6.47 -42.29
C VAL A 489 -16.58 -5.23 -42.88
N ASP A 490 -17.88 -5.26 -43.10
CA ASP A 490 -18.59 -4.13 -43.70
C ASP A 490 -18.82 -3.00 -42.66
N GLU A 491 -19.11 -3.32 -41.40
CA GLU A 491 -19.18 -2.33 -40.32
C GLU A 491 -17.83 -1.69 -40.10
N PHE A 492 -16.73 -2.47 -40.07
CA PHE A 492 -15.37 -1.96 -39.92
C PHE A 492 -15.02 -1.01 -41.07
N LYS A 493 -15.32 -1.35 -42.34
CA LYS A 493 -15.11 -0.44 -43.47
C LYS A 493 -15.89 0.86 -43.31
N SER A 494 -17.14 0.78 -42.87
CA SER A 494 -17.99 1.97 -42.66
C SER A 494 -17.39 2.90 -41.60
N SER A 495 -16.86 2.34 -40.50
CA SER A 495 -16.20 3.11 -39.44
C SER A 495 -14.89 3.73 -39.91
N VAL A 496 -14.13 3.03 -40.78
CA VAL A 496 -12.93 3.59 -41.40
C VAL A 496 -13.29 4.74 -42.36
N ASP A 497 -14.37 4.60 -43.12
CA ASP A 497 -14.87 5.65 -44.03
C ASP A 497 -15.34 6.90 -43.25
N GLU A 498 -15.91 6.73 -42.06
CA GLU A 498 -16.27 7.80 -41.14
C GLU A 498 -15.02 8.52 -40.60
N LEU A 499 -14.00 7.77 -40.15
CA LEU A 499 -12.72 8.30 -39.71
C LEU A 499 -12.03 9.09 -40.84
N ILE A 500 -12.08 8.61 -42.09
CA ILE A 500 -11.53 9.34 -43.24
C ILE A 500 -12.26 10.66 -43.46
N ARG A 501 -13.59 10.70 -43.30
CA ARG A 501 -14.37 11.95 -43.36
C ARG A 501 -13.92 12.94 -42.29
N GLU A 502 -13.84 12.53 -41.05
CA GLU A 502 -13.36 13.39 -39.95
C GLU A 502 -11.92 13.90 -40.15
N LEU A 503 -11.03 13.05 -40.72
CA LEU A 503 -9.68 13.50 -41.11
C LEU A 503 -9.70 14.58 -42.19
N ASN A 504 -10.62 14.50 -43.16
CA ASN A 504 -10.80 15.52 -44.17
C ASN A 504 -11.38 16.84 -43.56
N ASP A 505 -12.37 16.72 -42.67
CA ASP A 505 -12.93 17.86 -41.93
C ASP A 505 -11.85 18.55 -41.07
N LEU A 506 -10.96 17.79 -40.44
CA LEU A 506 -9.80 18.33 -39.73
C LEU A 506 -8.87 19.08 -40.68
N LYS A 507 -8.58 18.51 -41.85
CA LYS A 507 -7.74 19.15 -42.88
C LYS A 507 -8.33 20.44 -43.35
N GLU A 508 -9.64 20.51 -43.56
CA GLU A 508 -10.33 21.76 -43.94
C GLU A 508 -10.33 22.79 -42.81
N ALA A 509 -10.60 22.37 -41.57
CA ALA A 509 -10.57 23.22 -40.37
C ALA A 509 -9.19 23.83 -40.10
N VAL A 510 -8.12 23.10 -40.40
CA VAL A 510 -6.72 23.56 -40.24
C VAL A 510 -6.31 24.49 -41.40
N SER A 511 -7.00 24.45 -42.58
CA SER A 511 -6.76 25.34 -43.70
C SER A 511 -7.29 26.77 -43.41
N ILE A 512 -6.83 27.35 -42.29
CA ILE A 512 -7.15 28.72 -41.91
C ILE A 512 -6.30 29.62 -42.81
N GLU A 513 -6.96 30.43 -43.68
CA GLU A 513 -6.27 31.51 -44.38
C GLU A 513 -5.53 32.39 -43.37
N CYS A 514 -4.21 32.47 -43.51
CA CYS A 514 -3.41 33.49 -42.85
C CYS A 514 -3.81 34.85 -43.42
N SER A 515 -4.97 35.40 -42.98
CA SER A 515 -5.29 36.77 -43.24
C SER A 515 -4.21 37.65 -42.63
N THR A 516 -3.98 38.85 -43.20
CA THR A 516 -3.02 39.87 -42.80
C THR A 516 -3.32 40.40 -41.37
N THR A 517 -3.24 39.55 -40.36
CA THR A 517 -3.47 39.91 -38.96
C THR A 517 -2.13 40.27 -38.35
N ASP A 518 -1.99 41.44 -37.80
CA ASP A 518 -0.82 41.84 -37.03
C ASP A 518 -0.89 41.20 -35.63
N TYR A 519 0.26 40.70 -35.16
CA TYR A 519 0.38 40.10 -33.84
C TYR A 519 1.43 40.84 -33.01
N LYS A 520 1.23 40.87 -31.71
CA LYS A 520 2.22 41.35 -30.75
C LYS A 520 2.61 40.27 -29.78
N ASP A 521 3.90 40.18 -29.53
CA ASP A 521 4.52 39.15 -28.66
C ASP A 521 4.54 39.57 -27.19
N PHE A 522 4.11 38.69 -26.29
CA PHE A 522 4.14 38.88 -24.84
C PHE A 522 4.71 37.67 -24.12
N LEU A 523 5.42 37.90 -23.02
CA LEU A 523 5.72 36.83 -22.07
C LEU A 523 4.47 36.56 -21.18
N ILE A 524 4.27 35.34 -20.77
CA ILE A 524 3.20 34.99 -19.81
C ILE A 524 3.34 35.83 -18.54
N SER A 525 4.60 36.04 -18.08
CA SER A 525 4.91 36.88 -16.92
C SER A 525 4.59 38.36 -17.08
N ASP A 526 4.43 38.88 -18.30
CA ASP A 526 4.02 40.26 -18.54
C ASP A 526 2.51 40.44 -18.29
N LEU A 527 1.73 39.43 -18.66
CA LEU A 527 0.28 39.45 -18.62
C LEU A 527 -0.31 38.90 -17.33
N TYR A 528 0.37 37.94 -16.71
CA TYR A 528 -0.18 37.19 -15.56
C TYR A 528 0.80 37.07 -14.40
N THR A 529 0.25 37.01 -13.19
CA THR A 529 0.95 36.61 -11.97
C THR A 529 0.51 35.19 -11.59
N PRO A 530 1.37 34.17 -11.72
CA PRO A 530 1.04 32.82 -11.31
C PRO A 530 1.02 32.70 -9.78
N LYS A 531 -0.08 32.16 -9.22
CA LYS A 531 -0.24 31.85 -7.78
C LYS A 531 -0.59 30.37 -7.61
N ASN A 532 -0.24 29.80 -6.46
CA ASN A 532 -0.67 28.45 -6.08
C ASN A 532 -2.04 28.52 -5.39
N GLY A 533 -2.83 27.46 -5.48
CA GLY A 533 -3.99 27.25 -4.64
C GLY A 533 -3.62 26.97 -3.19
N SER A 534 -4.62 26.75 -2.34
CA SER A 534 -4.46 26.60 -0.90
C SER A 534 -4.12 25.15 -0.52
N SER A 535 -3.13 24.97 0.34
CA SER A 535 -2.82 23.68 0.96
C SER A 535 -3.75 23.33 2.13
N THR A 536 -4.62 24.24 2.52
CA THR A 536 -5.61 24.03 3.60
C THR A 536 -6.69 23.03 3.20
N TYR A 537 -7.05 22.98 1.92
CA TYR A 537 -8.13 22.12 1.43
C TYR A 537 -7.67 20.65 1.30
N THR A 538 -7.50 19.99 2.46
CA THR A 538 -7.33 18.55 2.56
C THR A 538 -8.70 17.85 2.47
N LYS A 539 -8.69 16.53 2.29
CA LYS A 539 -9.94 15.76 2.22
C LYS A 539 -10.73 15.84 3.53
N GLU A 540 -10.03 15.83 4.66
CA GLU A 540 -10.60 15.97 5.99
C GLU A 540 -11.24 17.34 6.16
N TRP A 541 -10.54 18.40 5.78
CA TRP A 541 -11.06 19.77 5.83
C TRP A 541 -12.34 19.92 4.98
N CYS A 542 -12.36 19.35 3.78
CA CYS A 542 -13.54 19.41 2.89
C CYS A 542 -14.76 18.70 3.50
N GLN A 543 -14.57 17.63 4.27
CA GLN A 543 -15.68 16.94 4.95
C GLN A 543 -16.38 17.81 6.00
N GLU A 544 -15.64 18.73 6.64
CA GLU A 544 -16.17 19.65 7.67
C GLU A 544 -16.75 20.93 7.06
N HIS A 545 -16.41 21.25 5.78
CA HIS A 545 -16.76 22.51 5.12
C HIS A 545 -17.49 22.26 3.78
N GLN A 546 -18.48 21.37 3.81
CA GLN A 546 -19.29 21.07 2.63
C GLN A 546 -20.18 22.26 2.23
N GLY A 547 -20.28 22.51 0.92
CA GLY A 547 -21.04 23.62 0.36
C GLY A 547 -21.30 23.46 -1.13
N ASP A 548 -21.62 24.56 -1.82
CA ASP A 548 -21.95 24.57 -3.26
C ASP A 548 -20.81 25.11 -4.13
N ILE A 549 -19.70 25.55 -3.54
CA ILE A 549 -18.58 26.13 -4.30
C ILE A 549 -17.66 25.01 -4.78
N PRO A 550 -17.43 24.86 -6.10
CA PRO A 550 -16.58 23.81 -6.64
C PRO A 550 -15.12 24.05 -6.26
N LEU A 551 -14.48 23.01 -5.76
CA LEU A 551 -13.06 22.94 -5.45
C LEU A 551 -12.34 22.11 -6.52
N TYR A 552 -11.27 22.66 -7.13
CA TYR A 552 -10.52 21.98 -8.18
C TYR A 552 -9.12 21.57 -7.72
N SER A 553 -8.66 20.40 -8.18
CA SER A 553 -7.34 19.84 -7.87
C SER A 553 -6.51 19.53 -9.11
N GLY A 554 -5.26 19.06 -8.94
CA GLY A 554 -4.29 18.87 -10.04
C GLY A 554 -4.66 17.79 -11.05
N ASN A 555 -5.25 16.67 -10.60
CA ASN A 555 -5.48 15.50 -11.44
C ASN A 555 -6.95 15.33 -11.88
N THR A 556 -7.77 16.35 -11.73
CA THR A 556 -9.19 16.31 -12.11
C THR A 556 -9.48 17.30 -13.22
N PHE A 557 -10.30 16.89 -14.19
CA PHE A 557 -10.88 17.76 -15.23
C PHE A 557 -12.30 18.24 -14.86
N GLY A 558 -12.77 17.92 -13.65
CA GLY A 558 -13.98 18.39 -13.02
C GLY A 558 -13.73 18.85 -11.59
N ALA A 559 -14.78 19.23 -10.86
CA ALA A 559 -14.66 19.55 -9.45
C ALA A 559 -14.15 18.34 -8.66
N PHE A 560 -13.18 18.58 -7.81
CA PHE A 560 -12.62 17.57 -6.89
C PHE A 560 -13.57 17.35 -5.71
N ASP A 561 -14.18 18.43 -5.21
CA ASP A 561 -15.15 18.45 -4.13
C ASP A 561 -15.98 19.75 -4.21
N HIS A 562 -16.93 19.95 -3.30
CA HIS A 562 -17.70 21.18 -3.15
C HIS A 562 -17.62 21.66 -1.70
N ILE A 563 -17.24 22.92 -1.51
CA ILE A 563 -16.99 23.53 -0.20
C ILE A 563 -17.78 24.82 0.01
N ASP A 564 -17.78 25.34 1.23
CA ASP A 564 -18.51 26.56 1.61
C ASP A 564 -17.73 27.87 1.39
N VAL A 565 -16.45 27.76 0.91
CA VAL A 565 -15.55 28.91 0.69
C VAL A 565 -15.24 29.11 -0.77
N ALA A 566 -15.32 30.37 -1.26
CA ALA A 566 -14.89 30.79 -2.58
C ALA A 566 -13.63 31.66 -2.48
N ASP A 567 -12.49 31.15 -2.97
CA ASP A 567 -11.25 31.94 -3.04
C ASP A 567 -11.24 32.91 -4.22
N TYR A 568 -11.98 32.57 -5.27
CA TYR A 568 -12.01 33.31 -6.53
C TYR A 568 -13.45 33.45 -7.03
N ASP A 569 -13.73 34.59 -7.70
CA ASP A 569 -14.99 34.88 -8.41
C ASP A 569 -14.67 35.62 -9.70
N GLY A 570 -15.04 35.07 -10.85
CA GLY A 570 -14.76 35.68 -12.17
C GLY A 570 -14.15 34.68 -13.16
N GLU A 571 -13.59 35.21 -14.25
CA GLU A 571 -13.00 34.43 -15.35
C GLU A 571 -11.49 34.26 -15.15
N TYR A 572 -11.05 32.99 -15.04
CA TYR A 572 -9.63 32.70 -14.80
C TYR A 572 -9.16 31.45 -15.55
N ILE A 573 -7.83 31.43 -15.80
CA ILE A 573 -7.10 30.24 -16.24
C ILE A 573 -6.41 29.64 -15.04
N THR A 574 -6.61 28.34 -14.81
CA THR A 574 -5.88 27.55 -13.82
C THR A 574 -5.05 26.47 -14.50
N TRP A 575 -4.05 25.94 -13.82
CA TRP A 575 -3.24 24.82 -14.33
C TRP A 575 -2.99 23.77 -13.26
N ALA A 576 -2.90 22.51 -13.68
CA ALA A 576 -2.43 21.42 -12.83
C ALA A 576 -0.94 21.60 -12.52
N LYS A 577 -0.59 21.64 -11.22
CA LYS A 577 0.80 21.78 -10.75
C LYS A 577 1.55 20.47 -10.71
N ASP A 578 0.87 19.41 -10.30
CA ASP A 578 1.45 18.10 -10.01
C ASP A 578 0.61 17.00 -10.67
N GLY A 579 1.24 15.88 -10.99
CA GLY A 579 0.63 14.75 -11.67
C GLY A 579 0.51 15.01 -13.18
N LEU A 580 -0.64 15.46 -13.67
CA LEU A 580 -0.88 15.91 -15.05
C LEU A 580 -0.50 17.39 -15.20
N ALA A 581 0.74 17.74 -14.85
CA ALA A 581 1.15 19.14 -14.80
C ALA A 581 1.05 19.86 -16.16
N GLY A 582 0.67 21.13 -16.10
CA GLY A 582 0.58 22.01 -17.28
C GLY A 582 -0.74 21.94 -18.05
N TYR A 583 -1.63 20.99 -17.78
CA TYR A 583 -2.99 21.04 -18.29
C TYR A 583 -3.76 22.19 -17.66
N THR A 584 -4.46 22.96 -18.50
CA THR A 584 -5.17 24.18 -18.09
C THR A 584 -6.69 23.99 -18.06
N MET A 585 -7.35 24.75 -17.21
CA MET A 585 -8.82 24.86 -17.19
C MET A 585 -9.23 26.33 -17.19
N TYR A 586 -10.37 26.60 -17.84
CA TYR A 586 -11.09 27.86 -17.74
C TYR A 586 -12.15 27.76 -16.66
N HIS A 587 -12.25 28.77 -15.83
CA HIS A 587 -13.29 28.91 -14.81
C HIS A 587 -14.01 30.21 -14.98
N ASN A 588 -15.32 30.22 -14.71
CA ASN A 588 -16.17 31.40 -14.68
C ASN A 588 -17.10 31.33 -13.48
N GLY A 589 -17.09 32.34 -12.61
CA GLY A 589 -17.84 32.40 -11.36
C GLY A 589 -17.03 31.98 -10.14
N LYS A 590 -17.71 31.52 -9.11
CA LYS A 590 -17.11 31.21 -7.80
C LYS A 590 -16.47 29.82 -7.75
N PHE A 591 -15.22 29.74 -7.29
CA PHE A 591 -14.50 28.48 -7.13
C PHE A 591 -13.33 28.59 -6.15
N SER A 592 -12.79 27.46 -5.75
CA SER A 592 -11.56 27.34 -4.95
C SER A 592 -10.59 26.31 -5.51
N LEU A 593 -9.31 26.38 -5.08
CA LEU A 593 -8.23 25.57 -5.62
C LEU A 593 -7.42 24.90 -4.50
N THR A 594 -7.18 23.61 -4.61
CA THR A 594 -6.23 22.89 -3.73
C THR A 594 -4.78 23.30 -4.05
N GLY A 595 -3.87 22.97 -3.16
CA GLY A 595 -2.42 23.20 -3.35
C GLY A 595 -1.81 22.54 -4.59
N HIS A 596 -2.50 21.58 -5.23
CA HIS A 596 -2.07 20.89 -6.45
C HIS A 596 -2.49 21.58 -7.75
N ARG A 597 -3.23 22.69 -7.67
CA ARG A 597 -3.62 23.52 -8.80
C ARG A 597 -3.17 24.96 -8.60
N GLY A 598 -2.78 25.62 -9.65
CA GLY A 598 -2.43 27.03 -9.63
C GLY A 598 -3.35 27.87 -10.50
N ILE A 599 -3.27 29.20 -10.37
CA ILE A 599 -4.10 30.18 -11.06
C ILE A 599 -3.26 31.31 -11.64
N LEU A 600 -3.61 31.75 -12.84
CA LEU A 600 -3.03 32.92 -13.49
C LEU A 600 -3.88 34.15 -13.16
N ILE A 601 -3.34 35.04 -12.32
CA ILE A 601 -4.00 36.30 -11.97
C ILE A 601 -3.61 37.36 -12.99
N PRO A 602 -4.58 37.99 -13.71
CA PRO A 602 -4.32 39.04 -14.67
C PRO A 602 -3.55 40.23 -14.06
N LYS A 603 -2.66 40.83 -14.86
CA LYS A 603 -1.94 42.07 -14.53
C LYS A 603 -2.48 43.21 -15.37
N GLY A 604 -3.06 44.22 -14.74
CA GLY A 604 -3.62 45.38 -15.41
C GLY A 604 -5.00 45.12 -16.03
N ASP A 605 -5.37 45.89 -17.03
CA ASP A 605 -6.66 45.78 -17.73
C ASP A 605 -6.61 44.70 -18.79
N HIS A 606 -7.42 43.66 -18.64
CA HIS A 606 -7.60 42.54 -19.56
C HIS A 606 -8.97 42.53 -20.26
N SER A 607 -9.70 43.66 -20.25
CA SER A 607 -11.04 43.77 -20.87
C SER A 607 -11.07 43.41 -22.35
N ASN A 608 -9.94 43.56 -23.04
CA ASN A 608 -9.77 43.23 -24.46
C ASN A 608 -8.93 41.98 -24.72
N ILE A 609 -8.80 41.11 -23.72
CA ILE A 609 -8.10 39.81 -23.82
C ILE A 609 -9.11 38.69 -23.59
N ASP A 610 -9.27 37.81 -24.58
CA ASP A 610 -10.13 36.64 -24.45
C ASP A 610 -9.43 35.55 -23.63
N VAL A 611 -10.05 35.10 -22.52
CA VAL A 611 -9.48 34.14 -21.56
C VAL A 611 -9.36 32.75 -22.19
N GLN A 612 -10.31 32.36 -23.06
CA GLN A 612 -10.26 31.06 -23.75
C GLN A 612 -9.14 31.03 -24.79
N TYR A 613 -8.98 32.09 -25.56
CA TYR A 613 -7.85 32.25 -26.49
C TYR A 613 -6.51 32.07 -25.73
N MET A 614 -6.35 32.80 -24.64
CA MET A 614 -5.15 32.75 -23.83
C MET A 614 -4.92 31.34 -23.24
N ARG A 615 -5.95 30.67 -22.79
CA ARG A 615 -5.85 29.29 -22.30
C ARG A 615 -5.26 28.36 -23.35
N LEU A 616 -5.81 28.42 -24.56
CA LEU A 616 -5.38 27.57 -25.69
C LEU A 616 -3.94 27.86 -26.11
N MET A 617 -3.51 29.12 -26.05
CA MET A 617 -2.13 29.51 -26.37
C MET A 617 -1.12 29.12 -25.26
N ILE A 618 -1.54 29.17 -23.99
CA ILE A 618 -0.69 28.92 -22.82
C ILE A 618 -0.46 27.41 -22.61
N GLU A 619 -1.48 26.60 -22.77
CA GLU A 619 -1.40 25.14 -22.45
C GLU A 619 -0.26 24.41 -23.17
N PRO A 620 -0.06 24.57 -24.51
CA PRO A 620 1.07 23.92 -25.18
C PRO A 620 2.43 24.38 -24.64
N ILE A 621 2.55 25.65 -24.24
CA ILE A 621 3.78 26.18 -23.62
C ILE A 621 4.01 25.53 -22.27
N PHE A 622 2.98 25.45 -21.43
CA PHE A 622 3.07 24.82 -20.13
C PHE A 622 3.46 23.34 -20.25
N ARG A 623 2.83 22.60 -21.17
CA ARG A 623 3.12 21.18 -21.41
C ARG A 623 4.54 20.91 -21.91
N ARG A 624 5.17 21.84 -22.61
CA ARG A 624 6.58 21.73 -23.01
C ARG A 624 7.57 22.06 -21.89
N ASN A 625 7.14 22.78 -20.85
CA ASN A 625 8.00 23.26 -19.77
C ASN A 625 7.84 22.48 -18.44
N ILE A 626 7.17 21.33 -18.46
CA ILE A 626 7.02 20.45 -17.30
C ILE A 626 8.33 19.72 -16.98
N LYS A 627 8.49 19.27 -15.73
CA LYS A 627 9.57 18.37 -15.29
C LYS A 627 8.95 17.08 -14.75
N GLY A 628 9.67 15.96 -14.93
CA GLY A 628 9.26 14.67 -14.41
C GLY A 628 9.05 13.62 -15.50
N ARG A 629 8.33 12.55 -15.16
CA ARG A 629 8.09 11.41 -16.04
C ARG A 629 6.73 11.55 -16.72
N LEU A 630 6.73 11.56 -18.05
CA LEU A 630 5.51 11.48 -18.88
C LEU A 630 4.99 10.04 -18.89
N GLY A 631 3.68 9.89 -18.77
CA GLY A 631 2.98 8.62 -18.98
C GLY A 631 2.73 8.34 -20.47
N ILE A 632 2.36 7.11 -20.78
CA ILE A 632 1.92 6.74 -22.13
C ILE A 632 0.51 7.31 -22.34
N ASN A 633 0.29 8.00 -23.46
CA ASN A 633 -1.00 8.62 -23.84
C ASN A 633 -1.57 9.61 -22.83
N GLY A 634 -0.71 10.35 -22.10
CA GLY A 634 -1.13 11.36 -21.13
C GLY A 634 -1.82 10.80 -19.88
N LYS A 635 -1.73 9.49 -19.63
CA LYS A 635 -2.22 8.84 -18.41
C LYS A 635 -1.04 8.52 -17.48
N ASN A 636 -1.28 8.58 -16.15
CA ASN A 636 -0.29 8.25 -15.12
C ASN A 636 1.02 9.05 -15.20
N GLU A 637 0.93 10.34 -15.50
CA GLU A 637 2.08 11.24 -15.47
C GLU A 637 2.47 11.58 -14.03
N TYR A 638 3.78 11.68 -13.81
CA TYR A 638 4.37 12.17 -12.56
C TYR A 638 5.20 13.41 -12.88
N THR A 639 4.50 14.47 -13.28
CA THR A 639 5.12 15.73 -13.74
C THR A 639 4.78 16.88 -12.80
N THR A 640 5.61 17.92 -12.83
CA THR A 640 5.38 19.14 -12.04
C THR A 640 5.62 20.40 -12.86
N LEU A 641 4.81 21.43 -12.59
CA LEU A 641 4.94 22.80 -13.12
C LEU A 641 4.50 23.79 -12.05
N ASN A 642 5.43 24.27 -11.23
CA ASN A 642 5.11 25.24 -10.18
C ASN A 642 5.19 26.70 -10.65
N SER A 643 4.70 27.63 -9.82
CA SER A 643 4.66 29.06 -10.14
C SER A 643 6.04 29.67 -10.45
N ALA A 644 7.12 29.17 -9.84
CA ALA A 644 8.49 29.64 -10.12
C ALA A 644 8.95 29.20 -11.52
N MET A 645 8.60 27.98 -11.92
CA MET A 645 8.90 27.47 -13.27
C MET A 645 8.16 28.30 -14.33
N ILE A 646 6.87 28.62 -14.11
CA ILE A 646 6.10 29.47 -15.04
C ILE A 646 6.73 30.86 -15.19
N LYS A 647 7.17 31.48 -14.11
CA LYS A 647 7.87 32.78 -14.15
C LYS A 647 9.18 32.75 -14.96
N ALA A 648 9.81 31.57 -15.04
CA ALA A 648 11.06 31.35 -15.77
C ALA A 648 10.86 31.09 -17.28
N ILE A 649 9.63 30.82 -17.73
CA ILE A 649 9.31 30.59 -19.16
C ILE A 649 9.63 31.83 -19.99
N LYS A 650 10.40 31.65 -21.07
CA LYS A 650 10.79 32.69 -22.02
C LYS A 650 10.07 32.61 -23.36
N GLU A 651 9.25 31.58 -23.55
CA GLU A 651 8.39 31.47 -24.71
C GLU A 651 7.33 32.58 -24.71
N LYS A 652 7.11 33.15 -25.88
CA LYS A 652 6.18 34.29 -26.07
C LYS A 652 4.85 33.80 -26.60
N ILE A 653 3.79 34.50 -26.22
CA ILE A 653 2.44 34.31 -26.73
C ILE A 653 2.17 35.46 -27.74
N GLN A 654 1.61 35.12 -28.89
CA GLN A 654 1.18 36.05 -29.90
C GLN A 654 -0.28 36.43 -29.71
N ILE A 655 -0.57 37.72 -29.58
CA ILE A 655 -1.92 38.22 -29.40
C ILE A 655 -2.27 39.09 -30.61
N PRO A 656 -3.42 38.85 -31.30
CA PRO A 656 -3.89 39.70 -32.41
C PRO A 656 -4.08 41.15 -31.98
N ILE A 657 -3.63 42.07 -32.81
CA ILE A 657 -3.80 43.50 -32.62
C ILE A 657 -4.50 44.17 -33.83
N LYS A 658 -5.21 45.24 -33.57
CA LYS A 658 -5.78 46.13 -34.58
C LYS A 658 -4.73 47.09 -35.15
N ALA A 659 -5.04 47.77 -36.24
CA ALA A 659 -4.16 48.75 -36.87
C ALA A 659 -3.73 49.92 -35.96
N ASP A 660 -4.49 50.20 -34.90
CA ASP A 660 -4.16 51.22 -33.88
C ASP A 660 -3.28 50.65 -32.74
N GLY A 661 -2.90 49.37 -32.80
CA GLY A 661 -2.07 48.70 -31.82
C GLY A 661 -2.81 48.20 -30.58
N SER A 662 -4.14 48.38 -30.50
CA SER A 662 -4.99 47.78 -29.44
C SER A 662 -5.24 46.30 -29.70
N PHE A 663 -5.57 45.53 -28.63
CA PHE A 663 -5.91 44.11 -28.75
C PHE A 663 -7.20 43.93 -29.58
N ASP A 664 -7.17 42.95 -30.50
CA ASP A 664 -8.33 42.57 -31.31
C ASP A 664 -9.10 41.41 -30.65
N LEU A 665 -10.05 41.77 -29.78
CA LEU A 665 -10.85 40.79 -29.02
C LEU A 665 -11.71 39.89 -29.95
N ASP A 666 -12.26 40.48 -31.03
CA ASP A 666 -13.12 39.70 -31.94
C ASP A 666 -12.32 38.64 -32.68
N LYS A 667 -11.10 38.97 -33.09
CA LYS A 667 -10.19 38.02 -33.73
C LYS A 667 -9.70 36.95 -32.77
N GLN A 668 -9.45 37.29 -31.49
CA GLN A 668 -9.11 36.31 -30.47
C GLN A 668 -10.25 35.30 -30.27
N LYS A 669 -11.50 35.75 -30.19
CA LYS A 669 -12.68 34.87 -30.06
C LYS A 669 -12.87 33.97 -31.28
N ASP A 670 -12.73 34.51 -32.50
CA ASP A 670 -12.78 33.71 -33.73
C ASP A 670 -11.72 32.57 -33.72
N LEU A 671 -10.48 32.93 -33.39
CA LEU A 671 -9.39 31.98 -33.28
C LEU A 671 -9.63 30.96 -32.17
N ALA A 672 -10.10 31.36 -31.00
CA ALA A 672 -10.42 30.46 -29.89
C ALA A 672 -11.47 29.43 -30.29
N GLN A 673 -12.53 29.85 -30.98
CA GLN A 673 -13.57 28.95 -31.46
C GLN A 673 -13.03 27.97 -32.51
N LYS A 674 -12.19 28.41 -33.45
CA LYS A 674 -11.56 27.57 -34.45
C LYS A 674 -10.61 26.52 -33.78
N PHE A 675 -9.77 26.96 -32.86
CA PHE A 675 -8.90 26.03 -32.12
C PHE A 675 -9.69 25.03 -31.29
N ALA A 676 -10.77 25.44 -30.63
CA ALA A 676 -11.65 24.52 -29.88
C ALA A 676 -12.29 23.45 -30.79
N THR A 677 -12.73 23.87 -31.99
CA THR A 677 -13.26 22.93 -33.01
C THR A 677 -12.19 21.94 -33.45
N ILE A 678 -10.96 22.40 -33.73
CA ILE A 678 -9.83 21.55 -34.14
C ILE A 678 -9.50 20.54 -33.03
N GLU A 679 -9.44 20.96 -31.76
CA GLU A 679 -9.18 20.06 -30.64
C GLU A 679 -10.31 19.05 -30.43
N GLY A 680 -11.58 19.45 -30.60
CA GLY A 680 -12.72 18.53 -30.56
C GLY A 680 -12.65 17.45 -31.64
N ILE A 681 -12.32 17.80 -32.86
CA ILE A 681 -12.16 16.84 -33.99
C ILE A 681 -10.98 15.91 -33.70
N LYS A 682 -9.84 16.41 -33.22
CA LYS A 682 -8.67 15.58 -32.85
C LYS A 682 -9.00 14.56 -31.77
N GLU A 683 -9.78 14.95 -30.76
CA GLU A 683 -10.17 14.05 -29.66
C GLU A 683 -11.12 12.95 -30.19
N ASN A 684 -12.06 13.31 -31.05
CA ASN A 684 -12.97 12.36 -31.68
C ASN A 684 -12.20 11.34 -32.54
N ILE A 685 -11.29 11.80 -33.38
CA ILE A 685 -10.40 10.94 -34.19
C ILE A 685 -9.59 10.00 -33.30
N ARG A 686 -9.04 10.48 -32.18
CA ARG A 686 -8.27 9.66 -31.24
C ARG A 686 -9.14 8.53 -30.66
N ASN A 687 -10.35 8.85 -30.21
CA ASN A 687 -11.29 7.88 -29.63
C ASN A 687 -11.71 6.82 -30.68
N GLN A 688 -11.96 7.23 -31.91
CA GLN A 688 -12.30 6.31 -33.00
C GLN A 688 -11.12 5.38 -33.35
N ILE A 689 -9.88 5.90 -33.42
CA ILE A 689 -8.69 5.08 -33.67
C ILE A 689 -8.51 4.07 -32.52
N GLU A 690 -8.65 4.49 -31.26
CA GLU A 690 -8.53 3.60 -30.10
C GLU A 690 -9.61 2.50 -30.15
N ALA A 691 -10.85 2.84 -30.49
CA ALA A 691 -11.92 1.88 -30.67
C ALA A 691 -11.61 0.87 -31.79
N LEU A 692 -11.25 1.34 -32.99
CA LEU A 692 -10.98 0.49 -34.14
C LEU A 692 -9.75 -0.43 -33.96
N THR A 693 -8.73 0.02 -33.20
CA THR A 693 -7.53 -0.81 -32.94
C THR A 693 -7.77 -1.96 -31.98
N ASN A 694 -8.82 -1.88 -31.17
CA ASN A 694 -9.17 -2.91 -30.16
C ASN A 694 -10.28 -3.88 -30.62
N ILE A 695 -10.85 -3.67 -31.82
CA ILE A 695 -11.94 -4.49 -32.35
C ILE A 695 -11.38 -5.70 -33.12
N VAL A 696 -12.03 -6.86 -32.94
CA VAL A 696 -11.78 -8.05 -33.74
C VAL A 696 -12.73 -8.04 -34.94
N VAL A 697 -12.17 -8.00 -36.15
CA VAL A 697 -12.95 -8.04 -37.41
C VAL A 697 -13.26 -9.48 -37.76
N ILE A 698 -14.53 -9.83 -37.91
CA ILE A 698 -15.03 -11.18 -38.19
C ILE A 698 -15.84 -11.24 -39.50
#